data_1f1a12c6cdc66c7959dd18f8859419f6
#
_entry.id   1f1a12c6cdc66c7959dd18f8859419f6
#
_cell.length_a   1.000
_cell.length_b   1.000
_cell.length_c   1.000
_cell.angle_alpha   90.00
_cell.angle_beta   90.00
_cell.angle_gamma   90.00
#
_symmetry.space_group_name_H-M   'P 1'
#
loop_
_entity.id
_entity.type
_entity.pdbx_description
1 polymer ?
#
loop_
_entity_poly.entity_id
_entity_poly.type
_entity_poly.pdbx_seq_one_letter_code
_entity_poly.pdbx_strand_id
1 'polypeptide(L)'
;MHQYRHILPILLCLLFTSCGTESIVRKAEQSYALGEYHEAAALYKKAYAKTEPKERARRGERAFMTAECYRRINMDAKALASYNNAIRYHYPDSIVYKHLADLLLQKGDYKAATKNYTTYLAYRPTDTTAINGLRACTTAPQWRKSPTRFVVKKDALFNSRRSEYSPMYGSDKHDQLYFTSTRDKALGDDKSLITGLKAPDIFVATKDEKGKWQKPEAIEGELNSEYEEGACAFTPDYKTMYLTRCTMDSESPRPAQIYKSTRSDAAWSAPKLCDIMKDSITSCAHPAVSPDGKWLYFVSDMSGGLGGLDIWRASIEGDDFGWIENLGSPINTQGNEMFPTFRPNGELYFSSDGHHGMGGLDIYCATLSNEGSWSITNLMAPVNSPGDDFGMTFEGERMSGYFSSNRGDARGWDHIYSFYLPETVHTLTGWVYEKDGYELTEGTVYLIGNDGTNEKLSVKTDGSFTKRITPGASYVLLGNCKGYLNHMQELVADSTVEDREYTLQFPLASITRPVLIDNIFYEFDSATLTDSSIVALDILVRLLTDNPNVVIELGAHCDYKGRDEYNERLSQRRAEAVVAHLIAKGIDTDRLVPKGYGETAPKMVTKKMTEQYPFMKEGDVLTESYILALPEEQQELCNTLNRRTEFRVLRTTYGLYE
;
A
#
# COMPACT_ATOMS: atom_id res chain seq x y z
N MET A 1 60.10 -4.27 -63.55
CA MET A 1 58.75 -3.63 -63.67
C MET A 1 57.58 -4.58 -63.49
N HIS A 2 57.67 -5.60 -62.66
CA HIS A 2 56.56 -6.57 -62.49
C HIS A 2 56.00 -6.72 -61.11
N GLN A 3 56.45 -5.93 -60.07
CA GLN A 3 55.99 -6.02 -58.71
C GLN A 3 54.91 -4.99 -58.30
N TYR A 4 54.54 -4.03 -59.14
CA TYR A 4 53.54 -2.97 -58.75
C TYR A 4 52.16 -3.23 -59.34
N ARG A 5 51.89 -4.31 -60.05
CA ARG A 5 50.60 -4.57 -60.73
C ARG A 5 49.57 -5.25 -59.83
N HIS A 6 49.95 -5.81 -58.67
CA HIS A 6 49.04 -6.48 -57.71
C HIS A 6 48.67 -5.66 -56.52
N ILE A 7 49.34 -4.53 -56.24
CA ILE A 7 49.04 -3.65 -55.10
C ILE A 7 47.86 -2.69 -55.40
N LEU A 8 47.70 -2.24 -56.61
CA LEU A 8 46.68 -1.27 -57.04
C LEU A 8 45.25 -1.82 -56.93
N PRO A 9 44.93 -3.07 -57.36
CA PRO A 9 43.58 -3.59 -57.20
C PRO A 9 43.21 -3.89 -55.74
N ILE A 10 44.16 -4.26 -54.86
CA ILE A 10 43.91 -4.48 -53.42
C ILE A 10 43.65 -3.16 -52.72
N LEU A 11 44.37 -2.10 -53.05
CA LEU A 11 44.11 -0.75 -52.48
C LEU A 11 42.79 -0.16 -52.96
N LEU A 12 42.38 -0.41 -54.20
CA LEU A 12 41.12 0.03 -54.75
C LEU A 12 39.94 -0.74 -54.15
N CYS A 13 40.08 -2.05 -53.92
CA CYS A 13 39.07 -2.84 -53.21
C CYS A 13 38.87 -2.39 -51.74
N LEU A 14 39.95 -2.01 -51.03
CA LEU A 14 39.89 -1.48 -49.67
C LEU A 14 39.20 -0.10 -49.60
N LEU A 15 39.42 0.76 -50.62
CA LEU A 15 38.75 2.06 -50.75
C LEU A 15 37.26 1.92 -51.05
N PHE A 16 36.86 0.96 -51.89
CA PHE A 16 35.46 0.70 -52.24
C PHE A 16 34.68 0.08 -51.04
N THR A 17 35.30 -0.78 -50.24
CA THR A 17 34.66 -1.36 -49.06
C THR A 17 34.48 -0.33 -47.94
N SER A 18 35.44 0.57 -47.74
CA SER A 18 35.32 1.68 -46.77
C SER A 18 34.21 2.66 -47.19
N CYS A 19 34.12 3.03 -48.46
CA CYS A 19 33.09 3.94 -48.96
C CYS A 19 31.66 3.35 -48.81
N GLY A 20 31.51 2.03 -49.03
CA GLY A 20 30.22 1.36 -48.85
C GLY A 20 29.77 1.23 -47.39
N THR A 21 30.70 1.10 -46.43
CA THR A 21 30.38 0.99 -45.02
C THR A 21 30.00 2.35 -44.42
N GLU A 22 30.69 3.43 -44.78
CA GLU A 22 30.37 4.79 -44.36
C GLU A 22 29.01 5.27 -44.92
N SER A 23 28.59 4.82 -46.09
CA SER A 23 27.24 5.07 -46.59
C SER A 23 26.15 4.41 -45.74
N ILE A 24 26.40 3.21 -45.22
CA ILE A 24 25.47 2.54 -44.30
C ILE A 24 25.39 3.30 -42.97
N VAL A 25 26.53 3.78 -42.46
CA VAL A 25 26.57 4.55 -41.21
C VAL A 25 25.78 5.84 -41.36
N ARG A 26 25.96 6.62 -42.43
CA ARG A 26 25.18 7.84 -42.68
C ARG A 26 23.65 7.58 -42.72
N LYS A 27 23.24 6.48 -43.34
CA LYS A 27 21.80 6.09 -43.29
C LYS A 27 21.36 5.72 -41.91
N ALA A 28 22.17 5.04 -41.10
CA ALA A 28 21.86 4.72 -39.72
C ALA A 28 21.74 5.99 -38.86
N GLU A 29 22.62 6.96 -39.05
CA GLU A 29 22.58 8.27 -38.39
C GLU A 29 21.29 9.04 -38.75
N GLN A 30 20.89 9.02 -40.03
CA GLN A 30 19.65 9.62 -40.49
C GLN A 30 18.44 8.94 -39.86
N SER A 31 18.30 7.62 -39.88
CA SER A 31 17.22 6.90 -39.24
C SER A 31 17.21 7.14 -37.73
N TYR A 32 18.37 7.20 -37.06
CA TYR A 32 18.48 7.53 -35.66
C TYR A 32 17.94 8.95 -35.33
N ALA A 33 18.32 9.94 -36.14
CA ALA A 33 17.87 11.31 -36.02
C ALA A 33 16.36 11.46 -36.28
N LEU A 34 15.79 10.61 -37.14
CA LEU A 34 14.33 10.54 -37.36
C LEU A 34 13.56 9.80 -36.25
N GLY A 35 14.26 9.17 -35.26
CA GLY A 35 13.65 8.34 -34.23
C GLY A 35 13.33 6.91 -34.66
N GLU A 36 13.78 6.47 -35.86
CA GLU A 36 13.57 5.12 -36.41
C GLU A 36 14.57 4.13 -35.81
N TYR A 37 14.48 3.90 -34.50
CA TYR A 37 15.51 3.18 -33.74
C TYR A 37 15.67 1.74 -34.15
N HIS A 38 14.60 1.05 -34.58
CA HIS A 38 14.69 -0.33 -35.05
C HIS A 38 15.45 -0.41 -36.35
N GLU A 39 15.17 0.46 -37.31
CA GLU A 39 15.89 0.54 -38.62
C GLU A 39 17.34 0.99 -38.41
N ALA A 40 17.58 2.00 -37.60
CA ALA A 40 18.91 2.46 -37.23
C ALA A 40 19.75 1.33 -36.62
N ALA A 41 19.19 0.53 -35.71
CA ALA A 41 19.84 -0.63 -35.10
C ALA A 41 20.27 -1.67 -36.17
N ALA A 42 19.38 -1.97 -37.11
CA ALA A 42 19.68 -2.90 -38.21
C ALA A 42 20.84 -2.40 -39.07
N LEU A 43 20.85 -1.10 -39.40
CA LEU A 43 21.89 -0.47 -40.19
C LEU A 43 23.24 -0.39 -39.44
N TYR A 44 23.25 0.05 -38.17
CA TYR A 44 24.48 0.07 -37.35
C TYR A 44 25.05 -1.33 -37.16
N LYS A 45 24.23 -2.34 -36.93
CA LYS A 45 24.63 -3.74 -36.80
C LYS A 45 25.25 -4.24 -38.11
N LYS A 46 24.68 -3.88 -39.26
CA LYS A 46 25.22 -4.19 -40.58
C LYS A 46 26.58 -3.51 -40.83
N ALA A 47 26.71 -2.24 -40.42
CA ALA A 47 27.98 -1.49 -40.49
C ALA A 47 29.02 -2.13 -39.55
N TYR A 48 28.67 -2.48 -38.33
CA TYR A 48 29.54 -3.18 -37.38
C TYR A 48 30.08 -4.49 -37.95
N ALA A 49 29.22 -5.32 -38.56
CA ALA A 49 29.63 -6.58 -39.16
C ALA A 49 30.64 -6.41 -40.31
N LYS A 50 30.53 -5.31 -41.09
CA LYS A 50 31.44 -4.98 -42.23
C LYS A 50 32.72 -4.28 -41.79
N THR A 51 32.81 -3.82 -40.51
CA THR A 51 34.02 -3.13 -40.01
C THR A 51 35.06 -4.19 -39.62
N GLU A 52 36.30 -4.01 -40.08
CA GLU A 52 37.37 -4.95 -39.74
C GLU A 52 37.71 -4.93 -38.24
N PRO A 53 38.07 -6.09 -37.62
CA PRO A 53 38.43 -6.16 -36.21
C PRO A 53 39.58 -5.24 -35.77
N LYS A 54 40.48 -4.91 -36.69
CA LYS A 54 41.60 -3.99 -36.42
C LYS A 54 41.18 -2.54 -36.31
N GLU A 55 40.01 -2.14 -36.84
CA GLU A 55 39.40 -0.81 -36.70
C GLU A 55 38.63 -0.66 -35.38
N ARG A 56 39.35 -0.83 -34.29
CA ARG A 56 38.77 -0.95 -32.96
C ARG A 56 37.85 0.24 -32.58
N ALA A 57 38.29 1.47 -32.83
CA ALA A 57 37.51 2.68 -32.51
C ALA A 57 36.15 2.69 -33.21
N ARG A 58 36.15 2.49 -34.54
CA ARG A 58 34.93 2.43 -35.36
C ARG A 58 34.00 1.27 -34.94
N ARG A 59 34.56 0.11 -34.58
CA ARG A 59 33.75 -1.01 -34.06
C ARG A 59 33.13 -0.69 -32.72
N GLY A 60 33.86 -0.02 -31.83
CA GLY A 60 33.34 0.43 -30.52
C GLY A 60 32.19 1.38 -30.69
N GLU A 61 32.33 2.39 -31.53
CA GLU A 61 31.30 3.39 -31.83
C GLU A 61 30.02 2.75 -32.41
N ARG A 62 30.18 1.91 -33.47
CA ARG A 62 29.04 1.23 -34.09
C ARG A 62 28.34 0.25 -33.16
N ALA A 63 29.08 -0.42 -32.28
CA ALA A 63 28.50 -1.26 -31.23
C ALA A 63 27.74 -0.43 -30.21
N PHE A 64 28.28 0.72 -29.79
CA PHE A 64 27.61 1.64 -28.88
C PHE A 64 26.30 2.18 -29.48
N MET A 65 26.32 2.69 -30.71
CA MET A 65 25.12 3.19 -31.39
C MET A 65 24.07 2.09 -31.62
N THR A 66 24.52 0.87 -31.94
CA THR A 66 23.60 -0.29 -31.99
C THR A 66 22.94 -0.55 -30.65
N ALA A 67 23.69 -0.42 -29.54
CA ALA A 67 23.18 -0.61 -28.20
C ALA A 67 22.18 0.49 -27.82
N GLU A 68 22.48 1.75 -28.12
CA GLU A 68 21.59 2.90 -27.91
C GLU A 68 20.25 2.72 -28.62
N CYS A 69 20.26 2.29 -29.87
CA CYS A 69 19.04 1.99 -30.61
C CYS A 69 18.20 0.90 -29.90
N TYR A 70 18.84 -0.21 -29.52
CA TYR A 70 18.13 -1.31 -28.87
C TYR A 70 17.62 -0.93 -27.47
N ARG A 71 18.36 -0.13 -26.70
CA ARG A 71 17.94 0.37 -25.39
C ARG A 71 16.65 1.19 -25.50
N ARG A 72 16.57 2.10 -26.48
CA ARG A 72 15.40 2.98 -26.69
C ARG A 72 14.12 2.23 -27.09
N ILE A 73 14.22 0.97 -27.49
CA ILE A 73 13.06 0.14 -27.86
C ILE A 73 12.93 -1.11 -26.98
N ASN A 74 13.49 -1.07 -25.78
CA ASN A 74 13.42 -2.12 -24.75
C ASN A 74 13.88 -3.52 -25.24
N MET A 75 14.80 -3.55 -26.23
CA MET A 75 15.44 -4.81 -26.66
C MET A 75 16.69 -5.11 -25.81
N ASP A 76 16.54 -5.21 -24.50
CA ASP A 76 17.61 -5.23 -23.48
C ASP A 76 18.70 -6.28 -23.74
N ALA A 77 18.32 -7.51 -24.11
CA ALA A 77 19.30 -8.56 -24.38
C ALA A 77 20.25 -8.20 -25.52
N LYS A 78 19.73 -7.52 -26.56
CA LYS A 78 20.53 -7.05 -27.68
C LYS A 78 21.35 -5.82 -27.31
N ALA A 79 20.79 -4.91 -26.53
CA ALA A 79 21.48 -3.75 -26.01
C ALA A 79 22.67 -4.16 -25.14
N LEU A 80 22.46 -5.05 -24.16
CA LEU A 80 23.52 -5.62 -23.31
C LEU A 80 24.67 -6.22 -24.10
N ALA A 81 24.37 -7.07 -25.09
CA ALA A 81 25.39 -7.67 -25.95
C ALA A 81 26.19 -6.60 -26.73
N SER A 82 25.50 -5.55 -27.18
CA SER A 82 26.12 -4.47 -27.97
C SER A 82 26.97 -3.54 -27.09
N TYR A 83 26.54 -3.18 -25.86
CA TYR A 83 27.38 -2.42 -24.92
C TYR A 83 28.62 -3.20 -24.50
N ASN A 84 28.50 -4.51 -24.23
CA ASN A 84 29.67 -5.34 -23.92
C ASN A 84 30.68 -5.36 -25.11
N ASN A 85 30.21 -5.33 -26.37
CA ASN A 85 31.06 -5.19 -27.55
C ASN A 85 31.71 -3.79 -27.62
N ALA A 86 30.96 -2.72 -27.30
CA ALA A 86 31.51 -1.36 -27.25
C ALA A 86 32.66 -1.27 -26.22
N ILE A 87 32.49 -1.82 -25.04
CA ILE A 87 33.53 -1.89 -24.02
C ILE A 87 34.75 -2.73 -24.50
N ARG A 88 34.50 -3.88 -25.07
CA ARG A 88 35.55 -4.75 -25.64
C ARG A 88 36.43 -4.01 -26.68
N TYR A 89 35.83 -3.11 -27.47
CA TYR A 89 36.52 -2.32 -28.49
C TYR A 89 36.95 -0.94 -27.99
N HIS A 90 36.89 -0.71 -26.65
CA HIS A 90 37.34 0.52 -25.97
C HIS A 90 36.63 1.78 -26.49
N TYR A 91 35.29 1.75 -26.52
CA TYR A 91 34.50 2.97 -26.73
C TYR A 91 34.88 4.03 -25.69
N PRO A 92 35.19 5.26 -26.09
CA PRO A 92 35.89 6.21 -25.24
C PRO A 92 35.00 6.86 -24.15
N ASP A 93 33.68 6.96 -24.38
CA ASP A 93 32.80 7.61 -23.46
C ASP A 93 32.40 6.66 -22.31
N SER A 94 32.56 7.15 -21.07
CA SER A 94 32.20 6.42 -19.86
C SER A 94 30.70 6.13 -19.73
N ILE A 95 29.84 6.84 -20.46
CA ILE A 95 28.38 6.66 -20.45
C ILE A 95 27.97 5.21 -20.76
N VAL A 96 28.80 4.48 -21.52
CA VAL A 96 28.59 3.07 -21.81
C VAL A 96 28.44 2.22 -20.55
N TYR A 97 29.17 2.54 -19.47
CA TYR A 97 29.08 1.84 -18.21
C TYR A 97 27.79 2.15 -17.48
N LYS A 98 27.29 3.42 -17.54
CA LYS A 98 26.01 3.79 -16.95
C LYS A 98 24.87 3.04 -17.62
N HIS A 99 24.74 3.14 -18.94
CA HIS A 99 23.66 2.48 -19.68
C HIS A 99 23.70 0.94 -19.57
N LEU A 100 24.90 0.35 -19.49
CA LEU A 100 25.05 -1.07 -19.18
C LEU A 100 24.58 -1.39 -17.76
N ALA A 101 24.88 -0.53 -16.78
CA ALA A 101 24.46 -0.71 -15.39
C ALA A 101 22.95 -0.59 -15.23
N ASP A 102 22.31 0.38 -15.92
CA ASP A 102 20.86 0.57 -15.94
C ASP A 102 20.16 -0.73 -16.41
N LEU A 103 20.59 -1.31 -17.53
CA LEU A 103 20.04 -2.57 -18.03
C LEU A 103 20.30 -3.78 -17.12
N LEU A 104 21.45 -3.83 -16.44
CA LEU A 104 21.75 -4.89 -15.48
C LEU A 104 20.89 -4.75 -14.21
N LEU A 105 20.62 -3.53 -13.78
CA LEU A 105 19.70 -3.23 -12.68
C LEU A 105 18.29 -3.72 -13.03
N GLN A 106 17.77 -3.37 -14.21
CA GLN A 106 16.47 -3.84 -14.72
C GLN A 106 16.35 -5.37 -14.77
N LYS A 107 17.47 -6.06 -15.00
CA LYS A 107 17.52 -7.54 -14.95
C LYS A 107 17.69 -8.11 -13.55
N GLY A 108 17.89 -7.28 -12.54
CA GLY A 108 18.16 -7.71 -11.18
C GLY A 108 19.58 -8.27 -10.97
N ASP A 109 20.50 -8.05 -11.90
CA ASP A 109 21.94 -8.35 -11.69
C ASP A 109 22.62 -7.21 -10.95
N TYR A 110 22.23 -7.05 -9.70
CA TYR A 110 22.69 -5.95 -8.81
C TYR A 110 24.21 -5.93 -8.64
N LYS A 111 24.89 -7.11 -8.67
CA LYS A 111 26.34 -7.18 -8.53
C LYS A 111 27.06 -6.59 -9.74
N ALA A 112 26.64 -6.97 -10.93
CA ALA A 112 27.22 -6.44 -12.15
C ALA A 112 26.84 -4.96 -12.35
N ALA A 113 25.60 -4.56 -12.02
CA ALA A 113 25.15 -3.18 -12.06
C ALA A 113 26.02 -2.30 -11.12
N THR A 114 26.21 -2.69 -9.87
CA THR A 114 27.07 -1.99 -8.90
C THR A 114 28.47 -1.74 -9.47
N LYS A 115 29.08 -2.78 -10.07
CA LYS A 115 30.44 -2.64 -10.65
C LYS A 115 30.47 -1.56 -11.75
N ASN A 116 29.48 -1.54 -12.62
CA ASN A 116 29.44 -0.61 -13.76
C ASN A 116 29.09 0.81 -13.31
N TYR A 117 28.14 1.00 -12.40
CA TYR A 117 27.86 2.31 -11.79
C TYR A 117 29.09 2.87 -11.07
N THR A 118 29.80 2.07 -10.29
CA THR A 118 31.03 2.49 -9.61
C THR A 118 32.10 2.90 -10.62
N THR A 119 32.23 2.17 -11.72
CA THR A 119 33.16 2.54 -12.81
C THR A 119 32.77 3.87 -13.44
N TYR A 120 31.50 4.08 -13.76
CA TYR A 120 31.00 5.33 -14.33
C TYR A 120 31.19 6.52 -13.40
N LEU A 121 30.79 6.37 -12.13
CA LEU A 121 30.85 7.44 -11.11
C LEU A 121 32.32 7.87 -10.80
N ALA A 122 33.31 7.05 -11.10
CA ALA A 122 34.71 7.47 -11.04
C ALA A 122 35.04 8.58 -12.06
N TYR A 123 34.30 8.66 -13.16
CA TYR A 123 34.42 9.71 -14.19
C TYR A 123 33.39 10.83 -14.02
N ARG A 124 32.20 10.53 -13.47
CA ARG A 124 31.06 11.45 -13.33
C ARG A 124 30.47 11.38 -11.93
N PRO A 125 31.18 11.86 -10.89
CA PRO A 125 30.82 11.64 -9.47
C PRO A 125 29.52 12.33 -9.02
N THR A 126 29.02 13.30 -9.78
CA THR A 126 27.84 14.10 -9.45
C THR A 126 26.57 13.73 -10.23
N ASP A 127 26.62 12.67 -11.07
CA ASP A 127 25.45 12.21 -11.80
C ASP A 127 24.45 11.57 -10.85
N THR A 128 23.36 12.28 -10.56
CA THR A 128 22.34 11.88 -9.57
C THR A 128 21.58 10.65 -10.00
N THR A 129 21.36 10.43 -11.30
CA THR A 129 20.67 9.23 -11.81
C THR A 129 21.53 8.00 -11.58
N ALA A 130 22.83 8.06 -11.85
CA ALA A 130 23.76 6.97 -11.58
C ALA A 130 23.94 6.71 -10.07
N ILE A 131 23.94 7.75 -9.24
CA ILE A 131 23.98 7.62 -7.78
C ILE A 131 22.72 6.89 -7.29
N ASN A 132 21.54 7.27 -7.79
CA ASN A 132 20.28 6.60 -7.45
C ASN A 132 20.25 5.15 -7.93
N GLY A 133 20.73 4.85 -9.14
CA GLY A 133 20.89 3.48 -9.65
C GLY A 133 21.83 2.64 -8.79
N LEU A 134 22.96 3.20 -8.35
CA LEU A 134 23.87 2.52 -7.43
C LEU A 134 23.19 2.21 -6.08
N ARG A 135 22.43 3.14 -5.52
CA ARG A 135 21.64 2.94 -4.29
C ARG A 135 20.58 1.86 -4.49
N ALA A 136 19.89 1.86 -5.63
CA ALA A 136 18.89 0.87 -5.99
C ALA A 136 19.44 -0.56 -5.96
N CYS A 137 20.71 -0.78 -6.35
CA CYS A 137 21.36 -2.09 -6.26
C CYS A 137 21.34 -2.69 -4.84
N THR A 138 21.24 -1.86 -3.80
CA THR A 138 21.15 -2.30 -2.40
C THR A 138 19.72 -2.31 -1.88
N THR A 139 18.93 -1.31 -2.21
CA THR A 139 17.58 -1.12 -1.65
C THR A 139 16.53 -1.97 -2.35
N ALA A 140 16.60 -2.15 -3.66
CA ALA A 140 15.62 -2.94 -4.41
C ALA A 140 15.49 -4.40 -3.92
N PRO A 141 16.60 -5.13 -3.63
CA PRO A 141 16.51 -6.45 -3.00
C PRO A 141 15.84 -6.45 -1.63
N GLN A 142 16.02 -5.37 -0.85
CA GLN A 142 15.38 -5.22 0.47
C GLN A 142 13.89 -4.99 0.33
N TRP A 143 13.46 -4.06 -0.53
CA TRP A 143 12.06 -3.77 -0.80
C TRP A 143 11.30 -4.99 -1.34
N ARG A 144 11.96 -5.83 -2.15
CA ARG A 144 11.37 -7.10 -2.60
C ARG A 144 11.17 -8.12 -1.48
N LYS A 145 12.01 -8.11 -0.43
CA LYS A 145 11.86 -8.98 0.74
C LYS A 145 10.81 -8.49 1.72
N SER A 146 10.57 -7.19 1.76
CA SER A 146 9.58 -6.54 2.61
C SER A 146 8.65 -5.70 1.75
N PRO A 147 7.79 -6.34 0.93
CA PRO A 147 6.90 -5.64 0.02
C PRO A 147 5.81 -4.88 0.79
N THR A 148 5.23 -3.87 0.16
CA THR A 148 4.02 -3.22 0.64
C THR A 148 2.82 -4.16 0.56
N ARG A 149 1.70 -3.78 1.13
CA ARG A 149 0.46 -4.59 1.15
C ARG A 149 -0.27 -4.65 -0.20
N PHE A 150 0.15 -3.91 -1.20
CA PHE A 150 -0.45 -4.00 -2.53
C PHE A 150 -0.44 -5.44 -3.05
N VAL A 151 -1.54 -5.84 -3.67
CA VAL A 151 -1.65 -7.09 -4.43
C VAL A 151 -1.59 -6.75 -5.90
N VAL A 152 -0.63 -7.32 -6.61
CA VAL A 152 -0.39 -7.07 -8.05
C VAL A 152 -0.51 -8.37 -8.81
N LYS A 153 -1.27 -8.35 -9.92
CA LYS A 153 -1.50 -9.53 -10.75
C LYS A 153 -1.52 -9.16 -12.23
N LYS A 154 -0.80 -9.93 -13.06
CA LYS A 154 -0.88 -9.81 -14.52
C LYS A 154 -2.31 -10.11 -14.97
N ASP A 155 -2.93 -9.20 -15.71
CA ASP A 155 -4.29 -9.42 -16.22
C ASP A 155 -4.25 -10.39 -17.43
N ALA A 156 -5.12 -11.39 -17.40
CA ALA A 156 -5.17 -12.38 -18.48
C ALA A 156 -6.10 -11.98 -19.62
N LEU A 157 -7.08 -11.10 -19.37
CA LEU A 157 -8.10 -10.72 -20.35
C LEU A 157 -7.59 -9.60 -21.27
N PHE A 158 -6.93 -8.60 -20.69
CA PHE A 158 -6.46 -7.43 -21.45
C PHE A 158 -5.18 -7.70 -22.23
N ASN A 159 -4.33 -8.61 -21.75
CA ASN A 159 -3.08 -8.95 -22.40
C ASN A 159 -3.24 -9.96 -23.54
N SER A 160 -2.50 -9.73 -24.61
CA SER A 160 -2.36 -10.65 -25.74
C SER A 160 -0.94 -11.29 -25.77
N ARG A 161 -0.52 -11.75 -26.95
CA ARG A 161 0.85 -12.18 -27.20
C ARG A 161 1.77 -11.02 -27.65
N ARG A 162 1.27 -9.81 -27.61
CA ARG A 162 1.93 -8.57 -28.03
C ARG A 162 2.12 -7.65 -26.84
N SER A 163 2.47 -6.39 -27.10
CA SER A 163 2.61 -5.36 -26.07
C SER A 163 1.29 -4.65 -25.82
N GLU A 164 0.91 -4.49 -24.56
CA GLU A 164 -0.24 -3.72 -24.09
C GLU A 164 0.20 -2.78 -22.97
N TYR A 165 -0.19 -1.49 -23.07
CA TYR A 165 0.28 -0.48 -22.11
C TYR A 165 -0.66 0.73 -21.98
N SER A 166 -0.38 1.59 -21.00
CA SER A 166 -1.07 2.83 -20.69
C SER A 166 -2.59 2.66 -20.52
N PRO A 167 -3.04 1.78 -19.58
CA PRO A 167 -4.45 1.66 -19.29
C PRO A 167 -5.00 2.95 -18.68
N MET A 168 -6.23 3.34 -19.09
CA MET A 168 -6.92 4.52 -18.59
C MET A 168 -8.42 4.28 -18.55
N TYR A 169 -9.06 4.54 -17.40
CA TYR A 169 -10.51 4.51 -17.31
C TYR A 169 -11.12 5.68 -18.09
N GLY A 170 -12.16 5.39 -18.90
CA GLY A 170 -12.78 6.36 -19.81
C GLY A 170 -14.26 6.60 -19.55
N SER A 171 -14.75 6.31 -18.34
CA SER A 171 -16.14 6.56 -17.92
C SER A 171 -16.21 6.83 -16.41
N ASP A 172 -17.23 7.58 -15.98
CA ASP A 172 -17.56 7.86 -14.58
C ASP A 172 -17.92 6.59 -13.78
N LYS A 173 -18.48 5.59 -14.45
CA LYS A 173 -18.82 4.29 -13.87
C LYS A 173 -17.65 3.33 -13.79
N HIS A 174 -16.48 3.70 -14.33
CA HIS A 174 -15.30 2.84 -14.43
C HIS A 174 -15.60 1.50 -15.12
N ASP A 175 -16.49 1.52 -16.10
CA ASP A 175 -16.91 0.37 -16.89
C ASP A 175 -16.28 0.32 -18.28
N GLN A 176 -15.43 1.29 -18.63
CA GLN A 176 -14.64 1.34 -19.85
C GLN A 176 -13.16 1.52 -19.50
N LEU A 177 -12.31 0.63 -20.02
CA LEU A 177 -10.86 0.70 -19.90
C LEU A 177 -10.23 0.81 -21.27
N TYR A 178 -9.61 1.93 -21.56
CA TYR A 178 -8.83 2.20 -22.77
C TYR A 178 -7.38 1.85 -22.54
N PHE A 179 -6.69 1.34 -23.53
CA PHE A 179 -5.27 1.07 -23.47
C PHE A 179 -4.67 0.92 -24.88
N THR A 180 -3.39 1.11 -25.00
CA THR A 180 -2.63 0.98 -26.25
C THR A 180 -2.18 -0.47 -26.45
N SER A 181 -2.25 -0.99 -27.69
CA SER A 181 -1.82 -2.35 -28.00
C SER A 181 -1.26 -2.51 -29.41
N THR A 182 -0.22 -3.33 -29.53
CA THR A 182 0.38 -3.75 -30.81
C THR A 182 -0.17 -5.10 -31.29
N ARG A 183 -1.37 -5.53 -30.80
CA ARG A 183 -1.98 -6.83 -31.13
C ARG A 183 -2.31 -6.95 -32.61
N ASP A 184 -2.50 -8.17 -33.07
CA ASP A 184 -2.72 -8.46 -34.50
C ASP A 184 -3.95 -7.77 -35.11
N LYS A 185 -4.93 -7.36 -34.28
CA LYS A 185 -6.12 -6.59 -34.68
C LYS A 185 -5.91 -5.07 -34.81
N ALA A 186 -4.74 -4.54 -34.48
CA ALA A 186 -4.43 -3.14 -34.72
C ALA A 186 -4.47 -2.84 -36.23
N LEU A 187 -4.73 -1.58 -36.62
CA LEU A 187 -4.75 -1.16 -38.03
C LEU A 187 -3.36 -1.20 -38.65
N GLY A 188 -3.31 -1.24 -39.96
CA GLY A 188 -2.08 -1.30 -40.72
C GLY A 188 -1.37 -2.65 -40.61
N ASP A 189 -0.61 -3.01 -41.63
CA ASP A 189 0.18 -4.26 -41.67
C ASP A 189 1.70 -4.00 -41.57
N ASP A 190 2.13 -2.75 -41.67
CA ASP A 190 3.50 -2.35 -41.64
C ASP A 190 4.07 -2.38 -40.21
N LYS A 191 5.36 -2.70 -40.15
CA LYS A 191 6.10 -2.61 -38.89
C LYS A 191 6.58 -1.18 -38.66
N SER A 192 6.39 -0.70 -37.46
CA SER A 192 6.99 0.54 -37.00
C SER A 192 8.51 0.54 -37.22
N LEU A 193 9.03 1.57 -37.84
CA LEU A 193 10.46 1.78 -37.95
C LEU A 193 11.10 2.17 -36.63
N ILE A 194 10.26 2.68 -35.69
CA ILE A 194 10.69 3.03 -34.33
C ILE A 194 10.93 1.76 -33.51
N THR A 195 9.94 0.87 -33.40
CA THR A 195 9.96 -0.27 -32.48
C THR A 195 10.22 -1.63 -33.16
N GLY A 196 9.95 -1.73 -34.45
CA GLY A 196 9.94 -3.00 -35.20
C GLY A 196 8.75 -3.89 -34.92
N LEU A 197 7.79 -3.43 -34.11
CA LEU A 197 6.51 -4.06 -33.83
C LEU A 197 5.45 -3.53 -34.82
N LYS A 198 4.26 -4.09 -34.80
CA LYS A 198 3.10 -3.51 -35.47
C LYS A 198 2.78 -2.15 -34.85
N ALA A 199 2.33 -1.18 -35.65
CA ALA A 199 1.89 0.12 -35.15
C ALA A 199 0.84 -0.08 -34.04
N PRO A 200 0.96 0.61 -32.90
CA PRO A 200 0.01 0.46 -31.81
C PRO A 200 -1.26 1.28 -32.04
N ASP A 201 -2.40 0.69 -31.65
CA ASP A 201 -3.72 1.32 -31.64
C ASP A 201 -4.28 1.39 -30.22
N ILE A 202 -5.29 2.26 -30.02
CA ILE A 202 -6.07 2.30 -28.78
C ILE A 202 -7.19 1.25 -28.88
N PHE A 203 -7.30 0.42 -27.84
CA PHE A 203 -8.33 -0.57 -27.64
C PHE A 203 -9.17 -0.19 -26.42
N VAL A 204 -10.42 -0.66 -26.40
CA VAL A 204 -11.33 -0.49 -25.27
C VAL A 204 -11.88 -1.84 -24.82
N ALA A 205 -11.88 -2.06 -23.51
CA ALA A 205 -12.63 -3.12 -22.86
C ALA A 205 -13.81 -2.50 -22.10
N THR A 206 -14.98 -3.16 -22.13
CA THR A 206 -16.17 -2.70 -21.43
C THR A 206 -16.64 -3.73 -20.41
N LYS A 207 -17.28 -3.30 -19.33
CA LYS A 207 -17.98 -4.21 -18.40
C LYS A 207 -19.41 -4.45 -18.93
N ASP A 208 -19.89 -5.69 -18.78
CA ASP A 208 -21.30 -6.01 -19.04
C ASP A 208 -22.20 -5.53 -17.88
N GLU A 209 -23.51 -5.75 -18.01
CA GLU A 209 -24.51 -5.38 -16.99
C GLU A 209 -24.26 -6.03 -15.62
N LYS A 210 -23.46 -7.11 -15.57
CA LYS A 210 -23.07 -7.80 -14.33
C LYS A 210 -21.75 -7.29 -13.78
N GLY A 211 -21.15 -6.26 -14.38
CA GLY A 211 -19.87 -5.68 -13.99
C GLY A 211 -18.65 -6.52 -14.41
N LYS A 212 -18.82 -7.50 -15.32
CA LYS A 212 -17.72 -8.35 -15.79
C LYS A 212 -17.10 -7.78 -17.05
N TRP A 213 -15.77 -7.64 -17.04
CA TRP A 213 -15.01 -7.20 -18.20
C TRP A 213 -15.18 -8.12 -19.40
N GLN A 214 -15.42 -7.52 -20.57
CA GLN A 214 -15.48 -8.17 -21.87
C GLN A 214 -14.12 -8.10 -22.58
N LYS A 215 -13.95 -8.87 -23.66
CA LYS A 215 -12.72 -8.87 -24.44
C LYS A 215 -12.50 -7.49 -25.07
N PRO A 216 -11.25 -6.99 -25.06
CA PRO A 216 -10.93 -5.72 -25.70
C PRO A 216 -11.18 -5.73 -27.21
N GLU A 217 -11.71 -4.63 -27.70
CA GLU A 217 -11.97 -4.39 -29.12
C GLU A 217 -11.27 -3.11 -29.56
N ALA A 218 -10.89 -3.05 -30.85
CA ALA A 218 -10.39 -1.81 -31.43
C ALA A 218 -11.52 -0.76 -31.42
N ILE A 219 -11.18 0.49 -31.16
CA ILE A 219 -12.16 1.56 -31.19
C ILE A 219 -12.64 1.77 -32.62
N GLU A 220 -13.95 1.77 -32.82
CA GLU A 220 -14.56 2.07 -34.11
C GLU A 220 -14.45 3.57 -34.44
N GLY A 221 -14.33 3.90 -35.74
CA GLY A 221 -14.29 5.27 -36.23
C GLY A 221 -12.86 5.72 -36.59
N GLU A 222 -12.61 7.04 -36.47
CA GLU A 222 -11.38 7.69 -36.95
C GLU A 222 -10.34 7.93 -35.83
N LEU A 223 -10.56 7.37 -34.65
CA LEU A 223 -9.63 7.57 -33.51
C LEU A 223 -8.29 6.86 -33.75
N ASN A 224 -8.32 5.62 -34.22
CA ASN A 224 -7.15 4.91 -34.68
C ASN A 224 -6.88 5.20 -36.14
N SER A 225 -5.62 5.22 -36.54
CA SER A 225 -5.19 5.61 -37.89
C SER A 225 -4.05 4.70 -38.39
N GLU A 226 -3.44 5.07 -39.52
CA GLU A 226 -2.19 4.44 -39.99
C GLU A 226 -0.96 4.85 -39.17
N TYR A 227 -1.11 5.84 -38.30
CA TYR A 227 -0.06 6.33 -37.40
C TYR A 227 0.05 5.51 -36.11
N GLU A 228 0.97 5.87 -35.24
CA GLU A 228 1.17 5.21 -33.94
C GLU A 228 0.42 5.96 -32.85
N GLU A 229 -0.68 5.38 -32.35
CA GLU A 229 -1.44 5.90 -31.23
C GLU A 229 -0.83 5.40 -29.90
N GLY A 230 -0.71 6.32 -28.93
CA GLY A 230 -0.13 6.07 -27.61
C GLY A 230 -1.08 6.31 -26.45
N ALA A 231 -0.53 6.70 -25.29
CA ALA A 231 -1.28 6.97 -24.07
C ALA A 231 -2.39 7.99 -24.29
N CYS A 232 -3.54 7.75 -23.65
CA CYS A 232 -4.67 8.67 -23.65
C CYS A 232 -5.06 9.09 -22.23
N ALA A 233 -5.78 10.23 -22.12
CA ALA A 233 -6.39 10.73 -20.90
C ALA A 233 -7.74 11.39 -21.20
N PHE A 234 -8.58 11.54 -20.20
CA PHE A 234 -9.91 12.10 -20.33
C PHE A 234 -10.09 13.34 -19.47
N THR A 235 -10.95 14.26 -19.93
CA THR A 235 -11.49 15.31 -19.07
C THR A 235 -12.34 14.72 -17.95
N PRO A 236 -12.54 15.41 -16.81
CA PRO A 236 -13.33 14.89 -15.68
C PRO A 236 -14.79 14.53 -16.05
N ASP A 237 -15.33 15.10 -17.10
CA ASP A 237 -16.67 14.79 -17.63
C ASP A 237 -16.67 13.65 -18.68
N TYR A 238 -15.50 13.08 -19.00
CA TYR A 238 -15.26 12.01 -19.97
C TYR A 238 -15.77 12.31 -21.40
N LYS A 239 -15.95 13.58 -21.75
CA LYS A 239 -16.40 13.99 -23.08
C LYS A 239 -15.27 14.32 -24.04
N THR A 240 -14.09 14.60 -23.51
CA THR A 240 -12.90 14.88 -24.31
C THR A 240 -11.80 13.86 -23.97
N MET A 241 -11.17 13.32 -25.01
CA MET A 241 -9.97 12.49 -24.92
C MET A 241 -8.80 13.29 -25.49
N TYR A 242 -7.70 13.31 -24.74
CA TYR A 242 -6.38 13.67 -25.24
C TYR A 242 -5.61 12.39 -25.46
N LEU A 243 -4.92 12.27 -26.58
CA LEU A 243 -4.12 11.08 -26.92
C LEU A 243 -2.79 11.47 -27.54
N THR A 244 -1.78 10.66 -27.29
CA THR A 244 -0.48 10.78 -27.93
C THR A 244 -0.54 10.13 -29.32
N ARG A 245 0.02 10.78 -30.34
CA ARG A 245 0.17 10.22 -31.69
C ARG A 245 1.54 10.60 -32.27
N CYS A 246 2.21 9.65 -32.91
CA CYS A 246 3.42 9.89 -33.69
C CYS A 246 3.07 9.80 -35.17
N THR A 247 3.13 10.93 -35.88
CA THR A 247 2.86 10.95 -37.32
C THR A 247 4.10 10.59 -38.12
N MET A 248 3.90 9.98 -39.29
CA MET A 248 4.99 9.64 -40.19
C MET A 248 5.36 10.83 -41.11
N ASP A 249 6.59 11.34 -40.95
CA ASP A 249 7.22 12.24 -41.92
C ASP A 249 8.58 11.64 -42.28
N SER A 250 8.84 11.46 -43.57
CA SER A 250 10.10 10.86 -44.05
C SER A 250 11.31 11.80 -44.00
N GLU A 251 11.08 13.08 -43.78
CA GLU A 251 12.12 14.13 -43.81
C GLU A 251 12.34 14.80 -42.45
N SER A 252 11.40 14.65 -41.52
CA SER A 252 11.45 15.27 -40.20
C SER A 252 11.51 14.22 -39.09
N PRO A 253 12.08 14.55 -37.90
CA PRO A 253 11.94 13.73 -36.73
C PRO A 253 10.45 13.39 -36.46
N ARG A 254 10.21 12.26 -35.82
CA ARG A 254 8.87 11.78 -35.48
C ARG A 254 8.56 12.11 -34.01
N PRO A 255 8.31 13.38 -33.66
CA PRO A 255 7.97 13.70 -32.30
C PRO A 255 6.59 13.12 -31.99
N ALA A 256 6.42 12.67 -30.74
CA ALA A 256 5.10 12.43 -30.21
C ALA A 256 4.38 13.76 -30.03
N GLN A 257 3.11 13.83 -30.43
CA GLN A 257 2.26 15.02 -30.28
C GLN A 257 0.93 14.65 -29.65
N ILE A 258 0.29 15.60 -28.96
CA ILE A 258 -1.01 15.40 -28.34
C ILE A 258 -2.10 15.83 -29.31
N TYR A 259 -3.09 14.98 -29.47
CA TYR A 259 -4.31 15.18 -30.24
C TYR A 259 -5.50 15.18 -29.30
N LYS A 260 -6.57 15.91 -29.67
CA LYS A 260 -7.83 16.03 -28.95
C LYS A 260 -8.95 15.41 -29.79
N SER A 261 -9.75 14.53 -29.20
CA SER A 261 -10.99 14.01 -29.76
C SER A 261 -12.13 14.27 -28.77
N THR A 262 -13.32 14.57 -29.30
CA THR A 262 -14.52 14.78 -28.49
C THR A 262 -15.55 13.71 -28.79
N ARG A 263 -16.33 13.34 -27.80
CA ARG A 263 -17.38 12.34 -27.92
C ARG A 263 -18.76 13.00 -27.90
N SER A 264 -19.55 12.75 -28.95
CA SER A 264 -20.98 12.98 -28.95
C SER A 264 -21.67 11.61 -29.05
N ASP A 265 -22.55 11.31 -28.12
CA ASP A 265 -23.19 9.98 -27.96
C ASP A 265 -22.15 8.87 -27.73
N ALA A 266 -22.06 7.88 -28.61
CA ALA A 266 -21.15 6.73 -28.46
C ALA A 266 -19.84 6.84 -29.26
N ALA A 267 -19.73 7.80 -30.19
CA ALA A 267 -18.61 7.87 -31.13
C ALA A 267 -17.63 9.00 -30.82
N TRP A 268 -16.34 8.73 -31.00
CA TRP A 268 -15.26 9.70 -30.93
C TRP A 268 -15.10 10.43 -32.27
N SER A 269 -14.90 11.74 -32.25
CA SER A 269 -14.58 12.51 -33.45
C SER A 269 -13.18 12.22 -33.95
N ALA A 270 -12.88 12.58 -35.22
CA ALA A 270 -11.52 12.56 -35.73
C ALA A 270 -10.58 13.42 -34.84
N PRO A 271 -9.44 12.87 -34.38
CA PRO A 271 -8.52 13.61 -33.55
C PRO A 271 -7.91 14.82 -34.24
N LYS A 272 -7.87 15.96 -33.53
CA LYS A 272 -7.25 17.20 -33.98
C LYS A 272 -6.00 17.46 -33.18
N LEU A 273 -4.93 17.91 -33.85
CA LEU A 273 -3.68 18.30 -33.19
C LEU A 273 -3.94 19.43 -32.16
N CYS A 274 -3.41 19.28 -30.96
CA CYS A 274 -3.36 20.32 -29.96
C CYS A 274 -2.12 21.19 -30.20
N ASP A 275 -2.35 22.49 -30.46
CA ASP A 275 -1.24 23.46 -30.70
C ASP A 275 -0.64 23.92 -29.37
N ILE A 276 -0.03 22.97 -28.62
CA ILE A 276 0.66 23.25 -27.36
C ILE A 276 2.08 23.77 -27.66
N MET A 277 2.74 23.16 -28.64
CA MET A 277 4.12 23.45 -29.02
C MET A 277 4.14 24.21 -30.32
N LYS A 278 4.93 25.28 -30.39
CA LYS A 278 5.07 26.12 -31.58
C LYS A 278 6.04 25.57 -32.61
N ASP A 279 6.72 24.47 -32.32
CA ASP A 279 7.66 23.80 -33.21
C ASP A 279 7.21 22.35 -33.51
N SER A 280 7.73 21.78 -34.57
CA SER A 280 7.38 20.44 -35.05
C SER A 280 8.37 19.35 -34.64
N ILE A 281 9.37 19.67 -33.82
CA ILE A 281 10.46 18.76 -33.45
C ILE A 281 10.48 18.37 -31.98
N THR A 282 9.85 19.16 -31.10
CA THR A 282 9.75 18.91 -29.68
C THR A 282 8.66 17.87 -29.40
N SER A 283 8.98 16.87 -28.58
CA SER A 283 8.01 15.85 -28.18
C SER A 283 7.02 16.39 -27.15
N CYS A 284 5.75 16.07 -27.33
CA CYS A 284 4.67 16.35 -26.39
C CYS A 284 3.79 15.08 -26.31
N ALA A 285 3.82 14.40 -25.16
CA ALA A 285 3.24 13.06 -25.01
C ALA A 285 2.59 12.84 -23.63
N HIS A 286 2.01 11.68 -23.44
CA HIS A 286 1.46 11.19 -22.18
C HIS A 286 0.58 12.23 -21.47
N PRO A 287 -0.56 12.61 -22.08
CA PRO A 287 -1.46 13.61 -21.52
C PRO A 287 -2.10 13.13 -20.21
N ALA A 288 -2.35 14.08 -19.30
CA ALA A 288 -3.20 13.89 -18.12
C ALA A 288 -3.95 15.19 -17.82
N VAL A 289 -5.22 15.10 -17.46
CA VAL A 289 -6.03 16.27 -17.12
C VAL A 289 -6.13 16.38 -15.61
N SER A 290 -5.97 17.60 -15.07
CA SER A 290 -6.16 17.86 -13.65
C SER A 290 -7.61 17.56 -13.21
N PRO A 291 -7.86 17.18 -11.93
CA PRO A 291 -9.22 16.86 -11.45
C PRO A 291 -10.23 18.02 -11.59
N ASP A 292 -9.75 19.27 -11.59
CA ASP A 292 -10.59 20.46 -11.81
C ASP A 292 -10.81 20.81 -13.30
N GLY A 293 -10.21 20.02 -14.22
CA GLY A 293 -10.32 20.21 -15.66
C GLY A 293 -9.60 21.41 -16.24
N LYS A 294 -8.81 22.15 -15.46
CA LYS A 294 -8.20 23.42 -15.89
C LYS A 294 -6.81 23.27 -16.49
N TRP A 295 -6.12 22.16 -16.25
CA TRP A 295 -4.75 21.95 -16.68
C TRP A 295 -4.60 20.64 -17.45
N LEU A 296 -3.92 20.72 -18.57
CA LEU A 296 -3.37 19.58 -19.28
C LEU A 296 -1.91 19.38 -18.83
N TYR A 297 -1.64 18.28 -18.16
CA TYR A 297 -0.27 17.84 -17.88
C TYR A 297 0.21 16.97 -19.04
N PHE A 298 1.47 17.09 -19.37
CA PHE A 298 2.10 16.37 -20.46
C PHE A 298 3.59 16.21 -20.24
N VAL A 299 4.20 15.36 -21.04
CA VAL A 299 5.63 15.06 -20.97
C VAL A 299 6.31 15.64 -22.20
N SER A 300 7.44 16.32 -21.99
CA SER A 300 8.18 16.95 -23.09
C SER A 300 9.68 17.03 -22.82
N ASP A 301 10.47 16.95 -23.89
CA ASP A 301 11.91 17.26 -23.95
C ASP A 301 12.18 18.74 -24.28
N MET A 302 11.20 19.58 -24.09
CA MET A 302 11.25 21.03 -24.35
C MET A 302 12.38 21.70 -23.59
N SER A 303 13.03 22.66 -24.26
CA SER A 303 14.08 23.50 -23.68
C SER A 303 13.63 24.18 -22.38
N GLY A 304 14.44 24.13 -21.35
CA GLY A 304 14.14 24.66 -20.02
C GLY A 304 13.71 23.59 -19.00
N GLY A 305 13.71 22.30 -19.40
CA GLY A 305 13.56 21.16 -18.49
C GLY A 305 14.80 20.92 -17.62
N LEU A 306 14.70 19.96 -16.70
CA LEU A 306 15.77 19.56 -15.79
C LEU A 306 16.54 18.33 -16.32
N GLY A 307 15.87 17.46 -17.08
CA GLY A 307 16.41 16.20 -17.51
C GLY A 307 16.19 15.83 -18.97
N GLY A 308 15.79 14.60 -19.19
CA GLY A 308 15.42 14.09 -20.50
C GLY A 308 14.00 14.50 -20.87
N LEU A 309 13.04 13.71 -20.39
CA LEU A 309 11.62 13.99 -20.52
C LEU A 309 11.11 14.48 -19.18
N ASP A 310 10.62 15.69 -19.12
CA ASP A 310 10.04 16.31 -17.91
C ASP A 310 8.52 16.38 -17.99
N ILE A 311 7.85 16.43 -16.83
CA ILE A 311 6.42 16.74 -16.75
C ILE A 311 6.24 18.26 -16.76
N TRP A 312 5.40 18.70 -17.68
CA TRP A 312 4.95 20.08 -17.88
C TRP A 312 3.44 20.16 -17.71
N ARG A 313 2.91 21.35 -17.58
CA ARG A 313 1.46 21.59 -17.66
C ARG A 313 1.15 22.84 -18.48
N ALA A 314 0.00 22.82 -19.15
CA ALA A 314 -0.56 23.96 -19.87
C ALA A 314 -1.97 24.27 -19.35
N SER A 315 -2.35 25.55 -19.23
CA SER A 315 -3.73 25.92 -18.93
C SER A 315 -4.64 25.58 -20.12
N ILE A 316 -5.82 25.03 -19.84
CA ILE A 316 -6.83 24.74 -20.85
C ILE A 316 -7.74 25.97 -20.99
N GLU A 317 -7.76 26.60 -22.15
CA GLU A 317 -8.52 27.82 -22.46
C GLU A 317 -9.51 27.57 -23.59
N GLY A 318 -10.55 26.77 -23.30
CA GLY A 318 -11.51 26.30 -24.30
C GLY A 318 -10.90 25.26 -25.22
N ASP A 319 -10.68 25.61 -26.49
CA ASP A 319 -10.02 24.76 -27.48
C ASP A 319 -8.50 25.00 -27.56
N ASP A 320 -8.00 26.08 -26.97
CA ASP A 320 -6.61 26.50 -26.98
C ASP A 320 -5.90 26.18 -25.66
N PHE A 321 -4.59 26.38 -25.65
CA PHE A 321 -3.73 26.21 -24.49
C PHE A 321 -2.97 27.50 -24.20
N GLY A 322 -2.99 27.92 -22.92
CA GLY A 322 -2.35 29.15 -22.47
C GLY A 322 -1.03 28.90 -21.76
N TRP A 323 -0.93 29.34 -20.50
CA TRP A 323 0.29 29.30 -19.70
C TRP A 323 0.90 27.90 -19.64
N ILE A 324 2.17 27.78 -20.07
CA ILE A 324 2.94 26.53 -20.05
C ILE A 324 4.05 26.66 -19.01
N GLU A 325 4.19 25.69 -18.12
CA GLU A 325 5.27 25.65 -17.13
C GLU A 325 5.77 24.23 -16.84
N ASN A 326 7.08 24.14 -16.56
CA ASN A 326 7.72 22.93 -16.04
C ASN A 326 7.35 22.76 -14.56
N LEU A 327 7.04 21.54 -14.11
CA LEU A 327 6.72 21.30 -12.70
C LEU A 327 7.94 21.46 -11.78
N GLY A 328 9.13 21.42 -12.33
CA GLY A 328 10.38 21.58 -11.58
C GLY A 328 10.62 20.48 -10.55
N SER A 329 11.67 20.70 -9.73
CA SER A 329 11.95 19.83 -8.59
C SER A 329 10.93 20.08 -7.46
N PRO A 330 10.49 19.04 -6.73
CA PRO A 330 11.04 17.68 -6.72
C PRO A 330 10.38 16.72 -7.71
N ILE A 331 9.42 17.12 -8.54
CA ILE A 331 8.76 16.23 -9.51
C ILE A 331 9.79 15.78 -10.57
N ASN A 332 10.33 16.74 -11.31
CA ASN A 332 11.29 16.49 -12.38
C ASN A 332 12.72 16.33 -11.85
N THR A 333 13.50 15.50 -12.52
CA THR A 333 14.89 15.14 -12.17
C THR A 333 15.83 15.30 -13.38
N GLN A 334 17.04 14.76 -13.30
CA GLN A 334 17.94 14.63 -14.45
C GLN A 334 17.60 13.40 -15.33
N GLY A 335 16.65 12.58 -14.93
CA GLY A 335 16.17 11.42 -15.69
C GLY A 335 14.99 11.77 -16.59
N ASN A 336 14.05 10.83 -16.68
CA ASN A 336 12.80 10.99 -17.39
C ASN A 336 11.63 10.85 -16.40
N GLU A 337 10.69 11.76 -16.47
CA GLU A 337 9.41 11.69 -15.75
C GLU A 337 8.29 11.56 -16.77
N MET A 338 7.50 10.48 -16.65
CA MET A 338 6.58 10.04 -17.71
C MET A 338 5.24 9.56 -17.13
N PHE A 339 4.23 9.48 -18.00
CA PHE A 339 2.90 8.92 -17.69
C PHE A 339 2.24 9.53 -16.44
N PRO A 340 2.08 10.86 -16.37
CA PRO A 340 1.33 11.49 -15.29
C PRO A 340 -0.12 11.03 -15.30
N THR A 341 -0.72 10.87 -14.11
CA THR A 341 -2.15 10.62 -13.92
C THR A 341 -2.59 11.14 -12.55
N PHE A 342 -3.85 11.53 -12.43
CA PHE A 342 -4.40 12.06 -11.19
C PHE A 342 -5.43 11.11 -10.58
N ARG A 343 -5.47 11.09 -9.25
CA ARG A 343 -6.65 10.65 -8.51
C ARG A 343 -7.59 11.83 -8.25
N PRO A 344 -8.89 11.58 -8.00
CA PRO A 344 -9.86 12.64 -7.69
C PRO A 344 -9.45 13.54 -6.52
N ASN A 345 -8.71 13.03 -5.54
CA ASN A 345 -8.19 13.78 -4.38
C ASN A 345 -7.00 14.71 -4.70
N GLY A 346 -6.55 14.77 -5.95
CA GLY A 346 -5.45 15.62 -6.40
C GLY A 346 -4.05 15.02 -6.30
N GLU A 347 -3.90 13.78 -5.84
CA GLU A 347 -2.62 13.07 -5.88
C GLU A 347 -2.20 12.85 -7.33
N LEU A 348 -0.95 13.22 -7.65
CA LEU A 348 -0.33 12.99 -8.95
C LEU A 348 0.52 11.72 -8.89
N TYR A 349 0.22 10.75 -9.75
CA TYR A 349 1.05 9.58 -9.97
C TYR A 349 1.81 9.76 -11.28
N PHE A 350 3.07 9.35 -11.28
CA PHE A 350 3.93 9.40 -12.46
C PHE A 350 5.02 8.34 -12.38
N SER A 351 5.72 8.09 -13.47
CA SER A 351 6.82 7.13 -13.53
C SER A 351 8.13 7.83 -13.82
N SER A 352 9.20 7.41 -13.17
CA SER A 352 10.53 8.01 -13.34
C SER A 352 11.65 6.99 -13.28
N ASP A 353 12.70 7.22 -14.09
CA ASP A 353 14.00 6.55 -14.02
C ASP A 353 15.09 7.40 -13.36
N GLY A 354 14.75 8.65 -13.00
CA GLY A 354 15.68 9.59 -12.36
C GLY A 354 15.62 9.59 -10.84
N HIS A 355 14.48 9.31 -10.25
CA HIS A 355 14.31 9.16 -8.81
C HIS A 355 14.93 7.86 -8.29
N HIS A 356 15.11 7.78 -6.95
CA HIS A 356 15.58 6.55 -6.32
C HIS A 356 14.50 5.45 -6.38
N GLY A 357 14.72 4.42 -7.20
CA GLY A 357 13.77 3.38 -7.53
C GLY A 357 14.28 1.96 -7.35
N MET A 358 13.70 1.03 -8.11
CA MET A 358 14.02 -0.40 -8.10
C MET A 358 14.71 -0.86 -9.39
N GLY A 359 14.52 -0.13 -10.50
CA GLY A 359 15.02 -0.60 -11.78
C GLY A 359 14.93 0.41 -12.91
N GLY A 360 14.01 0.17 -13.85
CA GLY A 360 13.70 1.06 -14.96
C GLY A 360 12.82 2.23 -14.52
N LEU A 361 11.69 2.41 -15.20
CA LEU A 361 10.66 3.34 -14.76
C LEU A 361 9.98 2.77 -13.51
N ASP A 362 9.97 3.53 -12.44
CA ASP A 362 9.25 3.23 -11.20
C ASP A 362 8.08 4.21 -11.01
N ILE A 363 6.97 3.74 -10.45
CA ILE A 363 5.79 4.58 -10.17
C ILE A 363 5.95 5.28 -8.82
N TYR A 364 5.69 6.58 -8.82
CA TYR A 364 5.71 7.47 -7.67
C TYR A 364 4.34 8.12 -7.46
N CYS A 365 4.04 8.44 -6.20
CA CYS A 365 2.92 9.30 -5.81
C CYS A 365 3.48 10.63 -5.32
N ALA A 366 2.99 11.72 -5.89
CA ALA A 366 3.26 13.07 -5.45
C ALA A 366 2.02 13.68 -4.79
N THR A 367 2.18 14.19 -3.58
CA THR A 367 1.14 14.89 -2.83
C THR A 367 1.51 16.35 -2.66
N LEU A 368 0.57 17.25 -2.97
CA LEU A 368 0.75 18.69 -2.82
C LEU A 368 0.29 19.11 -1.42
N SER A 369 1.18 19.73 -0.64
CA SER A 369 0.81 20.29 0.66
C SER A 369 -0.02 21.58 0.50
N ASN A 370 -0.70 22.00 1.57
CA ASN A 370 -1.41 23.27 1.60
C ASN A 370 -0.48 24.48 1.40
N GLU A 371 0.82 24.33 1.61
CA GLU A 371 1.85 25.36 1.40
C GLU A 371 2.39 25.39 -0.03
N GLY A 372 1.88 24.52 -0.92
CA GLY A 372 2.27 24.42 -2.32
C GLY A 372 3.56 23.64 -2.58
N SER A 373 4.05 22.85 -1.63
CA SER A 373 5.22 21.99 -1.80
C SER A 373 4.84 20.54 -2.11
N TRP A 374 5.55 19.92 -3.07
CA TRP A 374 5.37 18.54 -3.44
C TRP A 374 6.18 17.58 -2.54
N SER A 375 5.55 16.49 -2.09
CA SER A 375 6.19 15.36 -1.44
C SER A 375 6.09 14.13 -2.34
N ILE A 376 7.21 13.42 -2.55
CA ILE A 376 7.31 12.29 -3.48
C ILE A 376 7.51 10.98 -2.71
N THR A 377 6.71 9.97 -3.00
CA THR A 377 6.79 8.64 -2.40
C THR A 377 6.88 7.57 -3.49
N ASN A 378 7.89 6.70 -3.43
CA ASN A 378 7.98 5.51 -4.28
C ASN A 378 6.99 4.46 -3.81
N LEU A 379 6.23 3.83 -4.71
CA LEU A 379 5.24 2.81 -4.34
C LEU A 379 5.88 1.46 -3.96
N MET A 380 7.18 1.29 -4.16
CA MET A 380 7.97 0.11 -3.81
C MET A 380 7.39 -1.21 -4.40
N ALA A 381 7.98 -2.35 -4.01
CA ALA A 381 7.44 -3.65 -4.35
C ALA A 381 6.11 -3.91 -3.58
N PRO A 382 5.11 -4.59 -4.20
CA PRO A 382 5.13 -5.26 -5.49
C PRO A 382 4.65 -4.38 -6.66
N VAL A 383 4.26 -3.12 -6.43
CA VAL A 383 3.85 -2.22 -7.52
C VAL A 383 5.04 -1.98 -8.44
N ASN A 384 6.15 -1.53 -7.90
CA ASN A 384 7.39 -1.38 -8.64
C ASN A 384 8.22 -2.67 -8.66
N SER A 385 8.97 -2.85 -9.72
CA SER A 385 9.80 -4.01 -10.01
C SER A 385 11.16 -3.57 -10.60
N PRO A 386 12.10 -4.48 -10.86
CA PRO A 386 13.29 -4.11 -11.61
C PRO A 386 13.04 -3.66 -13.05
N GLY A 387 11.93 -4.07 -13.68
CA GLY A 387 11.54 -3.62 -15.03
C GLY A 387 10.99 -2.21 -15.05
N ASP A 388 10.38 -1.84 -16.18
CA ASP A 388 9.62 -0.60 -16.29
C ASP A 388 8.21 -0.80 -15.75
N ASP A 389 7.77 0.09 -14.86
CA ASP A 389 6.44 0.13 -14.27
C ASP A 389 5.85 1.52 -14.48
N PHE A 390 4.70 1.63 -15.17
CA PHE A 390 4.20 2.93 -15.62
C PHE A 390 2.70 2.95 -15.95
N GLY A 391 2.17 4.17 -16.16
CA GLY A 391 0.82 4.39 -16.66
C GLY A 391 -0.25 3.84 -15.72
N MET A 392 -0.21 4.22 -14.45
CA MET A 392 -1.16 3.77 -13.43
C MET A 392 -2.50 4.50 -13.55
N THR A 393 -3.61 3.78 -13.47
CA THR A 393 -4.97 4.32 -13.44
C THR A 393 -5.79 3.72 -12.31
N PHE A 394 -6.78 4.46 -11.80
CA PHE A 394 -7.52 4.11 -10.59
C PHE A 394 -9.02 3.96 -10.84
N GLU A 395 -9.65 3.03 -10.12
CA GLU A 395 -11.10 2.87 -10.09
C GLU A 395 -11.72 3.89 -9.11
N GLY A 396 -11.80 5.14 -9.54
CA GLY A 396 -12.29 6.25 -8.72
C GLY A 396 -11.40 6.55 -7.53
N GLU A 397 -12.00 6.62 -6.34
CA GLU A 397 -11.29 6.87 -5.09
C GLU A 397 -10.64 5.62 -4.49
N ARG A 398 -10.88 4.44 -5.05
CA ARG A 398 -10.31 3.18 -4.55
C ARG A 398 -8.82 3.10 -4.84
N MET A 399 -8.06 2.48 -3.95
CA MET A 399 -6.67 2.10 -4.20
C MET A 399 -6.61 0.78 -4.97
N SER A 400 -7.31 0.74 -6.10
CA SER A 400 -7.33 -0.37 -7.05
C SER A 400 -7.40 0.15 -8.48
N GLY A 401 -6.88 -0.63 -9.42
CA GLY A 401 -6.87 -0.24 -10.84
C GLY A 401 -5.90 -1.07 -11.64
N TYR A 402 -5.30 -0.44 -12.65
CA TYR A 402 -4.38 -1.07 -13.58
C TYR A 402 -3.14 -0.21 -13.81
N PHE A 403 -2.05 -0.85 -14.21
CA PHE A 403 -0.83 -0.20 -14.68
C PHE A 403 -0.09 -1.10 -15.67
N SER A 404 0.93 -0.57 -16.30
CA SER A 404 1.75 -1.27 -17.30
C SER A 404 3.07 -1.70 -16.71
N SER A 405 3.56 -2.88 -17.10
CA SER A 405 4.89 -3.34 -16.72
C SER A 405 5.45 -4.34 -17.72
N ASN A 406 6.77 -4.26 -17.97
CA ASN A 406 7.50 -5.26 -18.76
C ASN A 406 8.18 -6.33 -17.90
N ARG A 407 7.90 -6.35 -16.58
CA ARG A 407 8.46 -7.30 -15.63
C ARG A 407 8.34 -8.74 -16.11
N GLY A 408 9.46 -9.44 -16.15
CA GLY A 408 9.51 -10.86 -16.50
C GLY A 408 9.26 -11.20 -17.96
N ASP A 409 9.06 -10.24 -18.86
CA ASP A 409 9.01 -10.51 -20.30
C ASP A 409 10.42 -10.45 -20.90
N ALA A 410 10.88 -11.58 -21.44
CA ALA A 410 12.22 -11.70 -22.01
C ALA A 410 12.44 -10.87 -23.28
N ARG A 411 11.36 -10.39 -23.92
CA ARG A 411 11.38 -9.54 -25.12
C ARG A 411 11.36 -8.05 -24.80
N GLY A 412 11.10 -7.69 -23.52
CA GLY A 412 10.90 -6.33 -23.08
C GLY A 412 9.51 -5.76 -23.43
N TRP A 413 8.51 -6.61 -23.65
CA TRP A 413 7.16 -6.18 -23.98
C TRP A 413 6.36 -5.87 -22.73
N ASP A 414 5.55 -4.81 -22.84
CA ASP A 414 4.72 -4.34 -21.75
C ASP A 414 3.43 -5.14 -21.64
N HIS A 415 2.93 -5.25 -20.42
CA HIS A 415 1.69 -5.94 -20.11
C HIS A 415 0.91 -5.17 -19.04
N ILE A 416 -0.41 -5.27 -19.10
CA ILE A 416 -1.30 -4.68 -18.11
C ILE A 416 -1.38 -5.58 -16.89
N TYR A 417 -1.18 -4.97 -15.71
CA TYR A 417 -1.33 -5.58 -14.40
C TYR A 417 -2.44 -4.88 -13.64
N SER A 418 -3.25 -5.65 -12.94
CA SER A 418 -4.19 -5.13 -11.94
C SER A 418 -3.49 -4.97 -10.61
N PHE A 419 -3.91 -3.98 -9.83
CA PHE A 419 -3.48 -3.80 -8.46
C PHE A 419 -4.65 -3.46 -7.56
N TYR A 420 -4.54 -3.80 -6.28
CA TYR A 420 -5.38 -3.26 -5.21
C TYR A 420 -4.62 -3.25 -3.88
N LEU A 421 -4.96 -2.29 -3.04
CA LEU A 421 -4.50 -2.24 -1.67
C LEU A 421 -5.61 -2.82 -0.78
N PRO A 422 -5.40 -3.96 -0.10
CA PRO A 422 -6.38 -4.49 0.84
C PRO A 422 -6.69 -3.48 1.94
N GLU A 423 -7.95 -3.36 2.30
CA GLU A 423 -8.36 -2.56 3.46
C GLU A 423 -7.70 -3.09 4.72
N THR A 424 -7.27 -2.19 5.59
CA THR A 424 -6.83 -2.56 6.94
C THR A 424 -8.04 -2.96 7.76
N VAL A 425 -7.97 -4.14 8.37
CA VAL A 425 -9.04 -4.66 9.20
C VAL A 425 -8.60 -4.70 10.64
N HIS A 426 -9.20 -3.83 11.47
CA HIS A 426 -9.11 -3.92 12.91
C HIS A 426 -10.37 -4.62 13.44
N THR A 427 -10.17 -5.69 14.19
CA THR A 427 -11.26 -6.50 14.74
C THR A 427 -11.22 -6.43 16.25
N LEU A 428 -12.36 -6.07 16.85
CA LEU A 428 -12.59 -6.15 18.28
C LEU A 428 -13.38 -7.43 18.56
N THR A 429 -12.86 -8.26 19.44
CA THR A 429 -13.53 -9.45 19.95
C THR A 429 -13.63 -9.32 21.48
N GLY A 430 -14.76 -9.67 22.06
CA GLY A 430 -14.92 -9.63 23.50
C GLY A 430 -15.90 -10.67 24.00
N TRP A 431 -15.91 -10.87 25.33
CA TRP A 431 -16.78 -11.82 26.02
C TRP A 431 -17.47 -11.15 27.19
N VAL A 432 -18.78 -11.40 27.33
CA VAL A 432 -19.60 -11.00 28.46
C VAL A 432 -19.94 -12.23 29.29
N TYR A 433 -19.54 -12.22 30.54
CA TYR A 433 -19.74 -13.37 31.43
C TYR A 433 -19.97 -12.89 32.88
N GLU A 434 -20.58 -13.76 33.70
CA GLU A 434 -20.70 -13.51 35.14
C GLU A 434 -19.32 -13.61 35.79
N LYS A 435 -18.94 -12.65 36.62
CA LYS A 435 -17.61 -12.57 37.24
C LYS A 435 -17.18 -13.91 37.89
N ASP A 436 -18.08 -14.52 38.63
CA ASP A 436 -17.86 -15.80 39.33
C ASP A 436 -18.59 -16.99 38.68
N GLY A 437 -19.03 -16.85 37.43
CA GLY A 437 -19.86 -17.81 36.71
C GLY A 437 -19.48 -18.05 35.29
N TYR A 438 -20.49 -18.25 34.44
CA TYR A 438 -20.40 -18.61 33.05
C TYR A 438 -20.79 -17.48 32.12
N GLU A 439 -20.75 -17.73 30.81
CA GLU A 439 -21.10 -16.79 29.76
C GLU A 439 -22.55 -16.30 29.90
N LEU A 440 -22.76 -15.01 29.68
CA LEU A 440 -24.08 -14.37 29.73
C LEU A 440 -24.64 -14.21 28.31
N THR A 441 -25.46 -15.18 27.91
CA THR A 441 -26.01 -15.24 26.54
C THR A 441 -27.01 -14.12 26.22
N GLU A 442 -27.57 -13.44 27.23
CA GLU A 442 -28.44 -12.28 27.08
C GLU A 442 -27.68 -10.94 27.24
N GLY A 443 -26.34 -11.02 27.33
CA GLY A 443 -25.48 -9.86 27.44
C GLY A 443 -25.56 -8.96 26.22
N THR A 444 -25.31 -7.70 26.41
CA THR A 444 -25.19 -6.70 25.35
C THR A 444 -24.00 -5.80 25.62
N VAL A 445 -23.37 -5.28 24.54
CA VAL A 445 -22.30 -4.31 24.65
C VAL A 445 -22.67 -3.08 23.84
N TYR A 446 -22.73 -1.93 24.49
CA TYR A 446 -22.87 -0.64 23.80
C TYR A 446 -21.48 -0.17 23.40
N LEU A 447 -21.29 0.15 22.13
CA LEU A 447 -20.04 0.62 21.53
C LEU A 447 -20.23 2.03 21.01
N ILE A 448 -19.47 2.98 21.55
CA ILE A 448 -19.50 4.40 21.17
C ILE A 448 -18.07 4.79 20.77
N GLY A 449 -17.90 5.32 19.55
CA GLY A 449 -16.60 5.73 19.00
C GLY A 449 -16.57 7.20 18.60
N ASN A 450 -15.38 7.80 18.64
CA ASN A 450 -15.15 9.16 18.13
C ASN A 450 -15.19 9.23 16.59
N ASP A 451 -15.27 8.08 15.91
CA ASP A 451 -15.48 7.94 14.47
C ASP A 451 -16.97 7.98 14.06
N GLY A 452 -17.86 8.28 15.01
CA GLY A 452 -19.31 8.29 14.82
C GLY A 452 -19.99 6.94 15.06
N THR A 453 -19.26 5.90 15.43
CA THR A 453 -19.84 4.61 15.80
C THR A 453 -20.71 4.77 17.04
N ASN A 454 -21.98 4.29 16.98
CA ASN A 454 -22.91 4.20 18.11
C ASN A 454 -23.79 2.97 17.89
N GLU A 455 -23.38 1.85 18.46
CA GLU A 455 -24.00 0.56 18.19
C GLU A 455 -24.28 -0.22 19.48
N LYS A 456 -25.32 -1.04 19.43
CA LYS A 456 -25.65 -2.04 20.44
C LYS A 456 -25.34 -3.42 19.88
N LEU A 457 -24.35 -4.09 20.45
CA LEU A 457 -23.91 -5.43 20.04
C LEU A 457 -24.56 -6.47 20.95
N SER A 458 -25.23 -7.47 20.38
CA SER A 458 -25.70 -8.64 21.11
C SER A 458 -24.60 -9.70 21.12
N VAL A 459 -24.43 -10.39 22.24
CA VAL A 459 -23.48 -11.49 22.33
C VAL A 459 -24.05 -12.77 21.71
N LYS A 460 -23.17 -13.69 21.31
CA LYS A 460 -23.51 -15.04 20.87
C LYS A 460 -23.81 -15.96 22.07
N THR A 461 -24.14 -17.20 21.77
CA THR A 461 -24.45 -18.22 22.80
C THR A 461 -23.28 -18.57 23.72
N ASP A 462 -22.06 -18.25 23.32
CA ASP A 462 -20.81 -18.39 24.07
C ASP A 462 -20.39 -17.09 24.78
N GLY A 463 -21.29 -16.11 24.87
CA GLY A 463 -21.04 -14.80 25.48
C GLY A 463 -20.12 -13.89 24.63
N SER A 464 -19.66 -14.33 23.47
CA SER A 464 -18.74 -13.56 22.62
C SER A 464 -19.45 -12.57 21.71
N PHE A 465 -18.74 -11.52 21.33
CA PHE A 465 -19.10 -10.61 20.25
C PHE A 465 -17.86 -10.27 19.41
N THR A 466 -18.08 -9.89 18.17
CA THR A 466 -17.02 -9.48 17.27
C THR A 466 -17.50 -8.29 16.44
N LYS A 467 -16.66 -7.26 16.28
CA LYS A 467 -16.95 -6.06 15.51
C LYS A 467 -15.71 -5.58 14.78
N ARG A 468 -15.86 -5.15 13.52
CA ARG A 468 -14.83 -4.35 12.83
C ARG A 468 -14.85 -2.93 13.40
N ILE A 469 -13.68 -2.39 13.69
CA ILE A 469 -13.47 -1.04 14.23
C ILE A 469 -12.51 -0.26 13.32
N THR A 470 -12.60 1.06 13.41
CA THR A 470 -11.78 1.97 12.59
C THR A 470 -10.37 2.11 13.19
N PRO A 471 -9.30 1.92 12.40
CA PRO A 471 -7.94 2.20 12.86
C PRO A 471 -7.79 3.66 13.36
N GLY A 472 -7.10 3.84 14.47
CA GLY A 472 -6.85 5.15 15.08
C GLY A 472 -8.04 5.75 15.86
N ALA A 473 -9.21 5.11 15.84
CA ALA A 473 -10.37 5.58 16.61
C ALA A 473 -10.30 5.15 18.08
N SER A 474 -10.96 5.93 18.95
CA SER A 474 -11.12 5.65 20.36
C SER A 474 -12.57 5.25 20.65
N TYR A 475 -12.73 4.22 21.46
CA TYR A 475 -14.03 3.62 21.77
C TYR A 475 -14.24 3.52 23.27
N VAL A 476 -15.47 3.77 23.69
CA VAL A 476 -16.01 3.44 25.02
C VAL A 476 -16.99 2.29 24.85
N LEU A 477 -16.83 1.24 25.65
CA LEU A 477 -17.68 0.06 25.62
C LEU A 477 -18.33 -0.17 26.98
N LEU A 478 -19.64 -0.39 27.00
CA LEU A 478 -20.40 -0.69 28.18
C LEU A 478 -21.04 -2.07 28.07
N GLY A 479 -20.49 -3.04 28.80
CA GLY A 479 -21.11 -4.36 28.99
C GLY A 479 -22.29 -4.29 29.93
N ASN A 480 -23.43 -4.83 29.50
CA ASN A 480 -24.69 -4.84 30.25
C ASN A 480 -25.40 -6.18 30.13
N CYS A 481 -25.98 -6.65 31.22
CA CYS A 481 -26.92 -7.78 31.26
C CYS A 481 -27.93 -7.58 32.39
N LYS A 482 -29.19 -7.96 32.16
CA LYS A 482 -30.24 -7.86 33.20
C LYS A 482 -29.88 -8.68 34.43
N GLY A 483 -29.91 -8.07 35.59
CA GLY A 483 -29.55 -8.71 36.85
C GLY A 483 -28.08 -8.61 37.23
N TYR A 484 -27.31 -7.81 36.48
CA TYR A 484 -25.88 -7.58 36.69
C TYR A 484 -25.55 -6.10 36.70
N LEU A 485 -24.42 -5.74 37.33
CA LEU A 485 -23.85 -4.41 37.26
C LEU A 485 -23.16 -4.21 35.90
N ASN A 486 -23.22 -2.98 35.39
CA ASN A 486 -22.51 -2.61 34.16
C ASN A 486 -21.00 -2.66 34.36
N HIS A 487 -20.29 -2.92 33.28
CA HIS A 487 -18.83 -2.86 33.24
C HIS A 487 -18.40 -2.05 32.02
N MET A 488 -17.66 -0.98 32.25
CA MET A 488 -17.17 -0.09 31.21
C MET A 488 -15.70 -0.41 30.87
N GLN A 489 -15.36 -0.33 29.59
CA GLN A 489 -13.98 -0.40 29.10
C GLN A 489 -13.72 0.64 28.02
N GLU A 490 -12.48 1.07 27.91
CA GLU A 490 -12.02 1.97 26.88
C GLU A 490 -11.01 1.24 25.98
N LEU A 491 -11.05 1.54 24.68
CA LEU A 491 -10.15 1.00 23.69
C LEU A 491 -9.69 2.13 22.78
N VAL A 492 -8.39 2.31 22.62
CA VAL A 492 -7.80 3.14 21.58
C VAL A 492 -7.23 2.19 20.51
N ALA A 493 -7.84 2.18 19.34
CA ALA A 493 -7.35 1.39 18.22
C ALA A 493 -6.07 2.00 17.68
N ASP A 494 -5.08 1.15 17.38
CA ASP A 494 -3.83 1.56 16.74
C ASP A 494 -4.11 2.17 15.36
N SER A 495 -3.36 3.18 14.96
CA SER A 495 -3.45 3.78 13.63
C SER A 495 -2.59 3.09 12.56
N THR A 496 -1.99 1.94 12.89
CA THR A 496 -1.16 1.19 11.95
C THR A 496 -1.96 0.69 10.75
N VAL A 497 -1.27 0.54 9.63
CA VAL A 497 -1.82 -0.02 8.38
C VAL A 497 -1.84 -1.56 8.36
N GLU A 498 -1.53 -2.21 9.49
CA GLU A 498 -1.58 -3.67 9.64
C GLU A 498 -2.89 -4.10 10.26
N ASP A 499 -3.38 -5.30 9.91
CA ASP A 499 -4.55 -5.90 10.56
C ASP A 499 -4.27 -6.12 12.04
N ARG A 500 -5.24 -5.79 12.90
CA ARG A 500 -5.12 -5.92 14.35
C ARG A 500 -6.35 -6.59 14.95
N GLU A 501 -6.10 -7.39 15.97
CA GLU A 501 -7.14 -7.96 16.81
C GLU A 501 -7.02 -7.39 18.23
N TYR A 502 -8.13 -6.95 18.78
CA TYR A 502 -8.27 -6.47 20.16
C TYR A 502 -9.20 -7.39 20.91
N THR A 503 -8.83 -7.74 22.13
CA THR A 503 -9.62 -8.63 22.99
C THR A 503 -10.02 -7.91 24.27
N LEU A 504 -11.32 -7.86 24.57
CA LEU A 504 -11.85 -7.28 25.80
C LEU A 504 -12.68 -8.29 26.56
N GLN A 505 -12.66 -8.16 27.90
CA GLN A 505 -13.37 -9.03 28.81
C GLN A 505 -14.35 -8.23 29.64
N PHE A 506 -15.62 -8.64 29.72
CA PHE A 506 -16.67 -7.97 30.47
C PHE A 506 -17.20 -8.87 31.60
N PRO A 507 -16.46 -8.99 32.74
CA PRO A 507 -16.92 -9.74 33.93
C PRO A 507 -17.98 -8.94 34.66
N LEU A 508 -19.23 -9.32 34.52
CA LEU A 508 -20.37 -8.63 35.18
C LEU A 508 -20.64 -9.20 36.56
N ALA A 509 -20.72 -8.31 37.54
CA ALA A 509 -21.04 -8.67 38.93
C ALA A 509 -22.56 -8.80 39.13
N SER A 510 -23.01 -9.89 39.75
CA SER A 510 -24.43 -10.14 40.04
C SER A 510 -24.99 -9.12 41.04
N ILE A 511 -26.22 -8.64 40.82
CA ILE A 511 -26.94 -7.81 41.79
C ILE A 511 -27.72 -8.65 42.80
N THR A 512 -27.86 -9.96 42.61
CA THR A 512 -28.69 -10.83 43.44
C THR A 512 -27.88 -11.74 44.36
N ARG A 513 -26.57 -11.91 44.08
CA ARG A 513 -25.68 -12.80 44.86
C ARG A 513 -24.45 -12.03 45.32
N PRO A 514 -23.87 -12.40 46.50
CA PRO A 514 -22.57 -11.86 46.90
C PRO A 514 -21.50 -12.15 45.87
N VAL A 515 -20.65 -11.16 45.58
CA VAL A 515 -19.55 -11.24 44.60
C VAL A 515 -18.24 -11.13 45.35
N LEU A 516 -17.36 -12.11 45.13
CA LEU A 516 -16.04 -12.16 45.73
C LEU A 516 -15.18 -10.99 45.24
N ILE A 517 -14.49 -10.33 46.14
CA ILE A 517 -13.43 -9.37 45.80
C ILE A 517 -12.11 -10.14 45.89
N ASP A 518 -11.57 -10.49 44.74
CA ASP A 518 -10.33 -11.26 44.67
C ASP A 518 -9.13 -10.48 45.22
N ASN A 519 -8.16 -11.21 45.77
CA ASN A 519 -6.86 -10.67 46.21
C ASN A 519 -6.97 -9.62 47.37
N ILE A 520 -7.99 -9.70 48.21
CA ILE A 520 -8.04 -8.91 49.43
C ILE A 520 -7.34 -9.67 50.56
N PHE A 521 -6.17 -9.18 50.93
CA PHE A 521 -5.35 -9.71 52.01
C PHE A 521 -5.17 -8.66 53.13
N TYR A 522 -5.09 -9.13 54.33
CA TYR A 522 -4.80 -8.31 55.51
C TYR A 522 -3.48 -8.78 56.11
N GLU A 523 -2.81 -7.90 56.85
CA GLU A 523 -1.68 -8.34 57.65
C GLU A 523 -2.15 -9.34 58.73
N PHE A 524 -1.21 -10.15 59.20
CA PHE A 524 -1.53 -11.19 60.16
C PHE A 524 -2.20 -10.59 61.42
N ASP A 525 -3.33 -11.16 61.82
CA ASP A 525 -4.15 -10.75 62.95
C ASP A 525 -4.53 -9.25 62.93
N SER A 526 -4.72 -8.66 61.75
CA SER A 526 -4.93 -7.25 61.52
C SER A 526 -6.08 -6.99 60.54
N ALA A 527 -6.57 -5.73 60.53
CA ALA A 527 -7.44 -5.19 59.49
C ALA A 527 -6.70 -4.26 58.52
N THR A 528 -5.37 -4.17 58.61
CA THR A 528 -4.54 -3.37 57.69
C THR A 528 -4.50 -4.04 56.34
N LEU A 529 -4.88 -3.29 55.28
CA LEU A 529 -4.87 -3.75 53.92
C LEU A 529 -3.43 -3.80 53.40
N THR A 530 -3.08 -4.85 52.65
CA THR A 530 -1.80 -4.94 51.97
C THR A 530 -1.80 -4.14 50.67
N ASP A 531 -0.61 -3.83 50.09
CA ASP A 531 -0.52 -3.09 48.83
C ASP A 531 -1.23 -3.81 47.67
N SER A 532 -1.20 -5.15 47.63
CA SER A 532 -1.93 -5.94 46.66
C SER A 532 -3.45 -5.79 46.81
N SER A 533 -3.96 -5.63 48.02
CA SER A 533 -5.39 -5.40 48.29
C SER A 533 -5.83 -4.03 47.81
N ILE A 534 -4.97 -3.02 47.87
CA ILE A 534 -5.26 -1.68 47.37
C ILE A 534 -5.52 -1.73 45.85
N VAL A 535 -4.67 -2.44 45.08
CA VAL A 535 -4.86 -2.62 43.63
C VAL A 535 -6.18 -3.33 43.32
N ALA A 536 -6.54 -4.36 44.10
CA ALA A 536 -7.81 -5.07 43.93
C ALA A 536 -9.04 -4.18 44.24
N LEU A 537 -8.93 -3.31 45.26
CA LEU A 537 -9.98 -2.36 45.59
C LEU A 537 -10.18 -1.24 44.58
N ASP A 538 -9.14 -0.85 43.83
CA ASP A 538 -9.27 0.10 42.74
C ASP A 538 -10.18 -0.44 41.60
N ILE A 539 -10.26 -1.77 41.42
CA ILE A 539 -11.25 -2.41 40.53
C ILE A 539 -12.67 -2.18 41.03
N LEU A 540 -12.90 -2.34 42.35
CA LEU A 540 -14.21 -2.08 42.95
C LEU A 540 -14.58 -0.60 42.87
N VAL A 541 -13.63 0.32 43.06
CA VAL A 541 -13.83 1.76 42.86
C VAL A 541 -14.35 2.03 41.46
N ARG A 542 -13.74 1.48 40.42
CA ARG A 542 -14.21 1.62 39.02
C ARG A 542 -15.62 1.06 38.85
N LEU A 543 -15.89 -0.16 39.35
CA LEU A 543 -17.20 -0.76 39.28
C LEU A 543 -18.30 0.13 39.90
N LEU A 544 -18.03 0.74 41.06
CA LEU A 544 -18.97 1.63 41.74
C LEU A 544 -19.10 3.00 41.04
N THR A 545 -18.06 3.44 40.35
CA THR A 545 -18.07 4.63 39.50
C THR A 545 -18.91 4.40 38.24
N ASP A 546 -18.77 3.24 37.61
CA ASP A 546 -19.57 2.84 36.44
C ASP A 546 -21.04 2.62 36.76
N ASN A 547 -21.37 2.39 38.08
CA ASN A 547 -22.71 2.12 38.58
C ASN A 547 -23.07 3.09 39.74
N PRO A 548 -23.26 4.39 39.46
CA PRO A 548 -23.42 5.42 40.52
C PRO A 548 -24.64 5.25 41.39
N ASN A 549 -25.67 4.56 40.92
CA ASN A 549 -26.93 4.38 41.63
C ASN A 549 -26.98 3.15 42.56
N VAL A 550 -25.85 2.49 42.74
CA VAL A 550 -25.76 1.22 43.50
C VAL A 550 -25.28 1.47 44.94
N VAL A 551 -25.97 0.85 45.89
CA VAL A 551 -25.56 0.73 47.27
C VAL A 551 -25.14 -0.72 47.53
N ILE A 552 -23.97 -0.91 48.14
CA ILE A 552 -23.44 -2.25 48.44
C ILE A 552 -23.23 -2.45 49.94
N GLU A 553 -23.36 -3.69 50.37
CA GLU A 553 -22.81 -4.17 51.62
C GLU A 553 -21.45 -4.81 51.34
N LEU A 554 -20.47 -4.48 52.15
CA LEU A 554 -19.14 -5.07 52.14
C LEU A 554 -19.02 -6.07 53.29
N GLY A 555 -19.05 -7.35 52.94
CA GLY A 555 -18.99 -8.46 53.87
C GLY A 555 -17.54 -8.98 54.03
N ALA A 556 -17.04 -9.05 55.25
CA ALA A 556 -15.79 -9.73 55.54
C ALA A 556 -16.04 -10.96 56.43
N HIS A 557 -15.33 -12.04 56.13
CA HIS A 557 -15.52 -13.35 56.73
C HIS A 557 -14.21 -13.88 57.29
N CYS A 558 -14.31 -14.65 58.37
CA CYS A 558 -13.21 -15.41 58.95
C CYS A 558 -13.44 -16.92 58.75
N ASP A 559 -12.41 -17.71 59.00
CA ASP A 559 -12.55 -19.16 59.18
C ASP A 559 -12.98 -19.47 60.64
N TYR A 560 -13.24 -20.72 60.93
CA TYR A 560 -13.70 -21.15 62.24
C TYR A 560 -12.62 -21.14 63.34
N LYS A 561 -11.36 -20.85 63.00
CA LYS A 561 -10.25 -20.81 63.97
C LYS A 561 -10.30 -19.54 64.78
N GLY A 562 -10.50 -19.69 66.10
CA GLY A 562 -10.57 -18.58 67.04
C GLY A 562 -11.80 -18.59 67.92
N ARG A 563 -12.08 -17.47 68.58
CA ARG A 563 -13.33 -17.27 69.34
C ARG A 563 -14.34 -16.49 68.51
N ASP A 564 -15.58 -16.92 68.49
CA ASP A 564 -16.68 -16.31 67.71
C ASP A 564 -16.70 -14.80 67.79
N GLU A 565 -16.70 -14.28 69.04
CA GLU A 565 -16.75 -12.82 69.34
C GLU A 565 -15.53 -12.08 68.84
N TYR A 566 -14.39 -12.76 68.78
CA TYR A 566 -13.13 -12.22 68.19
C TYR A 566 -13.20 -12.16 66.69
N ASN A 567 -13.64 -13.25 66.06
CA ASN A 567 -13.82 -13.35 64.60
C ASN A 567 -14.85 -12.33 64.08
N GLU A 568 -15.94 -12.13 64.81
CA GLU A 568 -16.94 -11.09 64.50
C GLU A 568 -16.32 -9.69 64.53
N ARG A 569 -15.62 -9.33 65.59
CA ARG A 569 -14.94 -8.00 65.70
C ARG A 569 -13.82 -7.82 64.68
N LEU A 570 -13.06 -8.86 64.38
CA LEU A 570 -11.99 -8.78 63.39
C LEU A 570 -12.55 -8.60 62.01
N SER A 571 -13.56 -9.35 61.59
CA SER A 571 -14.24 -9.22 60.31
C SER A 571 -14.92 -7.87 60.16
N GLN A 572 -15.56 -7.33 61.23
CA GLN A 572 -16.16 -6.00 61.18
C GLN A 572 -15.10 -4.91 60.90
N ARG A 573 -13.97 -4.92 61.59
CA ARG A 573 -12.86 -3.97 61.36
C ARG A 573 -12.27 -4.11 59.93
N ARG A 574 -12.23 -5.32 59.40
CA ARG A 574 -11.78 -5.58 58.01
C ARG A 574 -12.74 -4.98 56.99
N ALA A 575 -14.05 -5.15 57.17
CA ALA A 575 -15.06 -4.52 56.33
C ALA A 575 -15.00 -2.99 56.39
N GLU A 576 -14.82 -2.42 57.59
CA GLU A 576 -14.65 -0.97 57.80
C GLU A 576 -13.37 -0.43 57.12
N ALA A 577 -12.27 -1.17 57.15
CA ALA A 577 -11.02 -0.77 56.47
C ALA A 577 -11.23 -0.69 54.95
N VAL A 578 -11.95 -1.63 54.34
CA VAL A 578 -12.31 -1.59 52.93
C VAL A 578 -13.20 -0.39 52.62
N VAL A 579 -14.24 -0.15 53.42
CA VAL A 579 -15.13 1.01 53.26
C VAL A 579 -14.35 2.33 53.35
N ALA A 580 -13.46 2.46 54.36
CA ALA A 580 -12.62 3.64 54.51
C ALA A 580 -11.74 3.91 53.26
N HIS A 581 -11.20 2.86 52.64
CA HIS A 581 -10.46 2.99 51.40
C HIS A 581 -11.34 3.50 50.25
N LEU A 582 -12.54 2.94 50.06
CA LEU A 582 -13.45 3.36 48.98
C LEU A 582 -13.92 4.82 49.17
N ILE A 583 -14.19 5.26 50.41
CA ILE A 583 -14.50 6.66 50.71
C ILE A 583 -13.31 7.56 50.35
N ALA A 584 -12.11 7.18 50.72
CA ALA A 584 -10.90 7.94 50.40
C ALA A 584 -10.67 8.07 48.84
N LYS A 585 -11.24 7.16 48.06
CA LYS A 585 -11.24 7.18 46.61
C LYS A 585 -12.45 7.91 46.00
N GLY A 586 -13.31 8.52 46.81
CA GLY A 586 -14.42 9.36 46.35
C GLY A 586 -15.76 8.67 46.20
N ILE A 587 -15.92 7.44 46.70
CA ILE A 587 -17.23 6.79 46.75
C ILE A 587 -18.02 7.34 47.95
N ASP A 588 -19.28 7.69 47.71
CA ASP A 588 -20.17 8.26 48.76
C ASP A 588 -20.39 7.26 49.88
N THR A 589 -20.29 7.74 51.11
CA THR A 589 -20.49 6.96 52.35
C THR A 589 -21.85 6.26 52.42
N ASP A 590 -22.91 6.93 51.95
CA ASP A 590 -24.29 6.39 51.98
C ASP A 590 -24.50 5.22 50.98
N ARG A 591 -23.53 4.99 50.14
CA ARG A 591 -23.50 3.84 49.21
C ARG A 591 -22.81 2.60 49.78
N LEU A 592 -22.22 2.67 50.98
CA LEU A 592 -21.32 1.63 51.50
C LEU A 592 -21.77 1.20 52.92
N VAL A 593 -22.05 -0.08 53.10
CA VAL A 593 -22.46 -0.66 54.40
C VAL A 593 -21.43 -1.73 54.81
N PRO A 594 -20.55 -1.49 55.79
CA PRO A 594 -19.62 -2.51 56.28
C PRO A 594 -20.34 -3.54 57.17
N LYS A 595 -20.04 -4.85 56.93
CA LYS A 595 -20.62 -5.95 57.69
C LYS A 595 -19.56 -7.04 57.98
N GLY A 596 -19.28 -7.25 59.27
CA GLY A 596 -18.53 -8.41 59.71
C GLY A 596 -19.43 -9.61 59.93
N TYR A 597 -19.05 -10.73 59.35
CA TYR A 597 -19.80 -11.99 59.45
C TYR A 597 -19.12 -13.01 60.39
N GLY A 598 -17.89 -12.74 60.84
CA GLY A 598 -17.12 -13.74 61.56
C GLY A 598 -17.04 -15.04 60.76
N GLU A 599 -17.37 -16.12 61.43
CA GLU A 599 -17.45 -17.48 60.84
C GLU A 599 -18.90 -17.94 60.55
N THR A 600 -19.88 -17.07 60.86
CA THR A 600 -21.33 -17.44 60.83
C THR A 600 -21.87 -17.62 59.41
N ALA A 601 -21.15 -17.19 58.41
CA ALA A 601 -21.54 -17.30 57.00
C ALA A 601 -20.46 -18.01 56.19
N PRO A 602 -20.27 -19.34 56.36
CA PRO A 602 -19.29 -20.10 55.62
C PRO A 602 -19.60 -20.13 54.12
N LYS A 603 -18.56 -20.27 53.27
CA LYS A 603 -18.69 -20.27 51.83
C LYS A 603 -19.48 -21.47 51.33
N MET A 604 -20.42 -21.25 50.45
CA MET A 604 -21.08 -22.29 49.67
C MET A 604 -20.34 -22.57 48.40
N VAL A 605 -20.12 -23.86 48.10
CA VAL A 605 -19.40 -24.33 46.92
C VAL A 605 -20.24 -24.09 45.66
N THR A 606 -19.66 -23.36 44.69
CA THR A 606 -20.30 -23.12 43.41
C THR A 606 -19.84 -24.18 42.39
N LYS A 607 -20.55 -24.31 41.27
CA LYS A 607 -20.17 -25.21 40.18
C LYS A 607 -18.74 -24.93 39.67
N LYS A 608 -18.35 -23.68 39.50
CA LYS A 608 -17.00 -23.28 39.07
C LYS A 608 -15.93 -23.76 40.07
N MET A 609 -16.23 -23.72 41.37
CA MET A 609 -15.32 -24.24 42.39
C MET A 609 -15.14 -25.74 42.29
N THR A 610 -16.13 -26.54 41.86
CA THR A 610 -16.00 -27.97 41.67
C THR A 610 -15.08 -28.32 40.48
N GLU A 611 -14.99 -27.47 39.50
CA GLU A 611 -14.04 -27.60 38.36
C GLU A 611 -12.58 -27.40 38.82
N GLN A 612 -12.38 -26.46 39.73
CA GLN A 612 -11.05 -26.16 40.27
C GLN A 612 -10.66 -27.11 41.43
N TYR A 613 -11.63 -27.53 42.24
CA TYR A 613 -11.45 -28.37 43.42
C TYR A 613 -12.33 -29.64 43.33
N PRO A 614 -11.91 -30.67 42.62
CA PRO A 614 -12.77 -31.86 42.35
C PRO A 614 -13.25 -32.68 43.57
N PHE A 615 -12.67 -32.41 44.77
CA PHE A 615 -13.11 -33.06 46.03
C PHE A 615 -14.37 -32.43 46.63
N MET A 616 -14.77 -31.24 46.17
CA MET A 616 -15.97 -30.51 46.59
C MET A 616 -17.15 -30.82 45.67
N LYS A 617 -18.38 -30.74 46.20
CA LYS A 617 -19.60 -30.85 45.39
C LYS A 617 -20.34 -29.51 45.40
N GLU A 618 -21.00 -29.20 44.32
CA GLU A 618 -21.84 -27.99 44.22
C GLU A 618 -22.93 -28.01 45.30
N GLY A 619 -23.06 -26.90 46.01
CA GLY A 619 -23.99 -26.79 47.10
C GLY A 619 -23.44 -27.18 48.47
N ASP A 620 -22.25 -27.79 48.56
CA ASP A 620 -21.59 -28.01 49.85
C ASP A 620 -21.38 -26.65 50.56
N VAL A 621 -21.54 -26.62 51.91
CA VAL A 621 -21.26 -25.45 52.73
C VAL A 621 -20.02 -25.75 53.57
N LEU A 622 -19.00 -24.87 53.49
CA LEU A 622 -17.71 -25.08 54.13
C LEU A 622 -17.77 -24.76 55.64
N THR A 623 -18.67 -25.45 56.36
CA THR A 623 -18.80 -25.35 57.81
C THR A 623 -17.60 -25.98 58.51
N GLU A 624 -17.43 -25.69 59.83
CA GLU A 624 -16.40 -26.34 60.65
C GLU A 624 -16.49 -27.86 60.57
N SER A 625 -17.67 -28.43 60.72
CA SER A 625 -17.91 -29.87 60.69
C SER A 625 -17.58 -30.51 59.33
N TYR A 626 -17.84 -29.80 58.24
CA TYR A 626 -17.45 -30.21 56.87
C TYR A 626 -15.93 -30.22 56.73
N ILE A 627 -15.26 -29.16 57.14
CA ILE A 627 -13.83 -28.98 57.03
C ILE A 627 -13.05 -30.00 57.83
N LEU A 628 -13.43 -30.23 59.08
CA LEU A 628 -12.78 -31.20 59.99
C LEU A 628 -12.89 -32.67 59.49
N ALA A 629 -13.83 -32.97 58.59
CA ALA A 629 -13.97 -34.30 57.96
C ALA A 629 -13.00 -34.53 56.78
N LEU A 630 -12.26 -33.49 56.30
CA LEU A 630 -11.37 -33.51 55.19
C LEU A 630 -9.92 -33.79 55.61
N PRO A 631 -9.01 -34.24 54.69
CA PRO A 631 -7.57 -34.26 54.90
C PRO A 631 -7.03 -32.88 55.25
N GLU A 632 -5.94 -32.80 56.02
CA GLU A 632 -5.41 -31.55 56.57
C GLU A 632 -5.09 -30.47 55.47
N GLU A 633 -4.53 -30.92 54.33
CA GLU A 633 -4.24 -30.04 53.16
C GLU A 633 -5.55 -29.42 52.63
N GLN A 634 -6.62 -30.17 52.54
CA GLN A 634 -7.91 -29.73 52.07
C GLN A 634 -8.64 -28.84 53.10
N GLN A 635 -8.39 -29.05 54.41
CA GLN A 635 -8.91 -28.18 55.46
C GLN A 635 -8.38 -26.77 55.34
N GLU A 636 -7.08 -26.59 55.14
CA GLU A 636 -6.50 -25.25 55.04
C GLU A 636 -6.98 -24.52 53.79
N LEU A 637 -7.19 -25.25 52.69
CA LEU A 637 -7.78 -24.69 51.48
C LEU A 637 -9.23 -24.17 51.76
N CYS A 638 -10.06 -24.98 52.43
CA CYS A 638 -11.41 -24.57 52.79
C CYS A 638 -11.42 -23.37 53.72
N ASN A 639 -10.47 -23.33 54.67
CA ASN A 639 -10.29 -22.19 55.58
C ASN A 639 -9.90 -20.92 54.78
N THR A 640 -9.02 -21.06 53.79
CA THR A 640 -8.66 -19.95 52.92
C THR A 640 -9.86 -19.43 52.13
N LEU A 641 -10.70 -20.29 51.61
CA LEU A 641 -11.94 -19.89 50.93
C LEU A 641 -12.96 -19.21 51.85
N ASN A 642 -12.97 -19.56 53.13
CA ASN A 642 -13.80 -18.90 54.14
C ASN A 642 -13.26 -17.52 54.52
N ARG A 643 -11.93 -17.32 54.59
CA ARG A 643 -11.32 -16.02 54.82
C ARG A 643 -11.40 -15.13 53.56
N ARG A 644 -12.53 -14.52 53.35
CA ARG A 644 -12.82 -13.75 52.15
C ARG A 644 -13.47 -12.39 52.48
N THR A 645 -13.38 -11.50 51.49
CA THR A 645 -14.15 -10.26 51.42
C THR A 645 -15.02 -10.32 50.18
N GLU A 646 -16.30 -10.00 50.35
CA GLU A 646 -17.26 -10.00 49.24
C GLU A 646 -18.15 -8.76 49.32
N PHE A 647 -18.79 -8.37 48.23
CA PHE A 647 -19.84 -7.37 48.26
C PHE A 647 -21.15 -7.97 47.75
N ARG A 648 -22.27 -7.42 48.22
CA ARG A 648 -23.59 -7.68 47.68
C ARG A 648 -24.33 -6.37 47.44
N VAL A 649 -25.12 -6.32 46.39
CA VAL A 649 -25.94 -5.16 46.08
C VAL A 649 -27.14 -5.14 46.98
N LEU A 650 -27.35 -4.03 47.68
CA LEU A 650 -28.53 -3.79 48.56
C LEU A 650 -29.66 -3.09 47.81
N ARG A 651 -29.34 -2.10 46.98
CA ARG A 651 -30.29 -1.38 46.12
C ARG A 651 -29.58 -0.76 44.92
N THR A 652 -30.32 -0.51 43.82
CA THR A 652 -29.85 0.07 42.57
C THR A 652 -30.51 1.40 42.22
N THR A 653 -31.03 2.12 43.22
CA THR A 653 -31.85 3.34 43.05
C THR A 653 -31.35 4.52 43.86
N TYR A 654 -30.09 4.49 44.31
CA TYR A 654 -29.48 5.61 45.03
C TYR A 654 -29.45 6.86 44.13
N GLY A 655 -29.88 8.01 44.67
CA GLY A 655 -29.89 9.29 43.94
C GLY A 655 -30.94 9.40 42.83
N LEU A 656 -31.81 8.40 42.59
CA LEU A 656 -32.79 8.46 41.49
C LEU A 656 -34.14 9.10 41.92
N TYR A 657 -34.40 9.26 43.22
CA TYR A 657 -35.67 9.73 43.77
C TYR A 657 -35.50 10.79 44.87
N GLU A 658 -34.35 11.45 44.94
CA GLU A 658 -34.10 12.58 45.85
C GLU A 658 -34.45 13.92 45.21
#